data_184dc29f088c7f222bace64d395ef5f2
#
_entry.id   184dc29f088c7f222bace64d395ef5f2
#
_cell.length_a   1.000
_cell.length_b   1.000
_cell.length_c   1.000
_cell.angle_alpha   90.00
_cell.angle_beta   90.00
_cell.angle_gamma   90.00
#
_symmetry.space_group_name_H-M   'P 1'
#
loop_
_entity.id
_entity.type
_entity.pdbx_description
1 polymer ?
#
loop_
_entity_poly.entity_id
_entity_poly.type
_entity_poly.pdbx_seq_one_letter_code
_entity_poly.pdbx_strand_id
1 'polypeptide(L)'
;MFRLEPDFLVQFSEHGLLGRFTPINATLRKLPTVCAYAFAPEHLVLLVEQDDADVWAKSVPVKHNQTPIFNLGSLCMAPCSRQAGHAHFLHYHALTTGLIAMKASHFLISTLKEAPADAEIVSHQLMTRAGMIKKLGAGVYSYMPMGLRVIRKVEAIVREEMNRAGAIEVTMPVVQPAEAWQETGRFSKMGPELLRFQDRHGRDFVIQPTSEEVVTDIARQEFKSYKQLPKNLYQIQTKFRDERRPRFGLMRGREFTMKDAYSFDKDRDSAQASYQTMRDAYQRIFDRFGLQYRAVRADSGAIGGDLSEEFQVIAATGEDAIVYCPNSDYAANIEKAESLAPAGPRPAASEALEKIATPGNSTCQAVADQLGLPLARTIKSLVLATDEVNEAGEIVKTQVWLLLLRGDHDMNEVKVNKVDGLANFRFASLAEIQDHFGCEPGYLGPLNLQKPVKLVVDREVAVMADWICGANEKDFHIRGVNFGRDLPEPALVADLRNVVAGDPSPDGQGPLAIERGIEIGHVFYLGTKYSEAMNATFLADNGKPTHFEMGCYGIGITRLPAAAIEQNHDERGIIWPDAIAPFTVVLCPIGMDRSELVKQAAEKLYTDLLALGVDVILDDRGERPGAMFADWELIGVPHRVVLGDRGLKEGLVEYQHRRDAAATPVPLADVVAQLKTRLGL
;
A
#
# COMPACT_ATOMS: atom_id res chain seq x y z
N MET A 1 -47.62 -13.96 -29.59
CA MET A 1 -47.39 -12.72 -30.34
C MET A 1 -47.89 -11.59 -29.46
N PHE A 2 -47.03 -11.01 -28.67
CA PHE A 2 -47.36 -9.87 -27.80
C PHE A 2 -46.97 -8.57 -28.51
N ARG A 3 -47.84 -7.62 -28.61
CA ARG A 3 -47.64 -6.29 -29.15
C ARG A 3 -47.29 -5.37 -27.98
N LEU A 4 -46.04 -4.91 -27.90
CA LEU A 4 -45.64 -3.90 -26.93
C LEU A 4 -46.07 -2.51 -27.46
N GLU A 5 -46.69 -1.70 -26.60
CA GLU A 5 -47.13 -0.35 -26.93
C GLU A 5 -45.97 0.64 -27.08
N PRO A 6 -46.13 1.77 -27.81
CA PRO A 6 -45.04 2.59 -28.37
C PRO A 6 -44.21 3.46 -27.39
N ASP A 7 -44.46 3.41 -26.09
CA ASP A 7 -43.92 4.45 -25.18
C ASP A 7 -42.74 3.99 -24.31
N PHE A 8 -41.74 3.32 -24.91
CA PHE A 8 -40.48 3.01 -24.24
C PHE A 8 -39.36 3.93 -24.72
N LEU A 9 -38.89 4.83 -23.84
CA LEU A 9 -37.69 5.62 -24.08
C LEU A 9 -36.47 4.88 -23.50
N VAL A 10 -35.51 4.53 -24.35
CA VAL A 10 -34.23 3.93 -23.95
C VAL A 10 -33.15 4.98 -24.11
N GLN A 11 -32.57 5.46 -22.99
CA GLN A 11 -31.47 6.41 -23.00
C GLN A 11 -30.16 5.64 -22.79
N PHE A 12 -29.25 5.73 -23.73
CA PHE A 12 -27.90 5.17 -23.62
C PHE A 12 -26.91 6.25 -23.23
N SER A 13 -26.03 5.97 -22.25
CA SER A 13 -24.82 6.77 -22.07
C SER A 13 -23.70 6.24 -22.94
N GLU A 14 -22.74 7.06 -23.31
CA GLU A 14 -21.61 6.73 -24.20
C GLU A 14 -20.65 5.64 -23.67
N HIS A 15 -20.92 5.06 -22.51
CA HIS A 15 -20.05 4.10 -21.81
C HIS A 15 -20.80 2.83 -21.40
N GLY A 16 -21.38 2.14 -22.34
CA GLY A 16 -21.84 0.74 -22.26
C GLY A 16 -22.22 0.20 -20.87
N LEU A 17 -23.35 0.61 -20.28
CA LEU A 17 -23.79 0.15 -18.97
C LEU A 17 -25.09 -0.68 -19.04
N LEU A 18 -25.11 -1.77 -18.25
CA LEU A 18 -26.30 -2.54 -17.94
C LEU A 18 -27.38 -1.63 -17.32
N GLY A 19 -28.49 -1.43 -17.99
CA GLY A 19 -29.66 -0.74 -17.47
C GLY A 19 -30.78 -1.72 -17.11
N ARG A 20 -31.20 -1.79 -15.84
CA ARG A 20 -32.52 -2.36 -15.48
C ARG A 20 -33.59 -1.33 -15.83
N PHE A 21 -34.55 -1.72 -16.66
CA PHE A 21 -35.66 -0.86 -17.03
C PHE A 21 -36.76 -0.91 -15.99
N THR A 22 -37.16 0.25 -15.47
CA THR A 22 -38.35 0.39 -14.64
C THR A 22 -39.49 0.92 -15.51
N PRO A 23 -40.65 0.26 -15.57
CA PRO A 23 -41.79 0.75 -16.35
C PRO A 23 -42.30 2.07 -15.77
N ILE A 24 -42.55 3.05 -16.64
CA ILE A 24 -43.02 4.40 -16.28
C ILE A 24 -44.54 4.39 -15.89
N ASN A 25 -45.25 3.32 -16.17
CA ASN A 25 -46.71 3.25 -15.89
C ASN A 25 -47.10 2.02 -15.08
N ALA A 26 -47.98 2.20 -14.09
CA ALA A 26 -48.42 1.16 -13.15
C ALA A 26 -49.14 -0.04 -13.78
N THR A 27 -49.58 0.05 -15.02
CA THR A 27 -50.28 -1.03 -15.76
C THR A 27 -49.30 -2.05 -16.34
N LEU A 28 -48.01 -1.78 -16.39
CA LEU A 28 -46.97 -2.63 -17.00
C LEU A 28 -46.27 -3.54 -15.99
N ARG A 29 -46.67 -3.56 -14.73
CA ARG A 29 -46.05 -4.40 -13.67
C ARG A 29 -46.22 -5.92 -13.83
N LYS A 30 -46.86 -6.36 -14.89
CA LYS A 30 -47.10 -7.80 -15.20
C LYS A 30 -46.32 -8.29 -16.45
N LEU A 31 -45.38 -7.50 -16.98
CA LEU A 31 -44.58 -7.92 -18.13
C LEU A 31 -43.28 -8.57 -17.69
N PRO A 32 -42.76 -9.55 -18.48
CA PRO A 32 -41.50 -10.22 -18.20
C PRO A 32 -40.32 -9.25 -18.19
N THR A 33 -39.25 -9.60 -17.47
CA THR A 33 -38.03 -8.78 -17.36
C THR A 33 -37.32 -8.72 -18.69
N VAL A 34 -37.23 -7.53 -19.28
CA VAL A 34 -36.46 -7.30 -20.51
C VAL A 34 -35.07 -6.82 -20.11
N CYS A 35 -34.04 -7.58 -20.48
CA CYS A 35 -32.66 -7.18 -20.33
C CYS A 35 -32.08 -6.81 -21.70
N ALA A 36 -31.57 -5.60 -21.85
CA ALA A 36 -30.88 -5.17 -23.09
C ALA A 36 -29.38 -5.09 -22.85
N TYR A 37 -28.60 -5.65 -23.77
CA TYR A 37 -27.16 -5.65 -23.72
C TYR A 37 -26.59 -5.05 -25.00
N ALA A 38 -25.68 -4.10 -24.90
CA ALA A 38 -24.94 -3.53 -26.03
C ALA A 38 -23.61 -4.24 -26.22
N PHE A 39 -23.34 -4.76 -27.43
CA PHE A 39 -22.23 -5.63 -27.69
C PHE A 39 -21.38 -5.22 -28.83
N ALA A 40 -20.71 -4.47 -29.05
CA ALA A 40 -19.94 -3.91 -30.12
C ALA A 40 -20.56 -2.63 -30.67
N PRO A 41 -19.76 -1.79 -31.30
CA PRO A 41 -20.26 -0.50 -31.83
C PRO A 41 -21.40 -0.63 -32.84
N GLU A 42 -21.67 -1.84 -33.30
CA GLU A 42 -22.57 -2.06 -34.46
C GLU A 42 -23.82 -2.90 -34.18
N HIS A 43 -23.97 -3.54 -33.01
CA HIS A 43 -25.12 -4.44 -32.74
C HIS A 43 -25.63 -4.36 -31.31
N LEU A 44 -26.96 -4.29 -31.15
CA LEU A 44 -27.68 -4.39 -29.90
C LEU A 44 -28.41 -5.74 -29.83
N VAL A 45 -28.25 -6.49 -28.74
CA VAL A 45 -29.01 -7.73 -28.49
C VAL A 45 -30.02 -7.50 -27.38
N LEU A 46 -31.27 -7.81 -27.63
CA LEU A 46 -32.37 -7.78 -26.68
C LEU A 46 -32.69 -9.21 -26.24
N LEU A 47 -32.67 -9.45 -24.93
CA LEU A 47 -33.12 -10.69 -24.31
C LEU A 47 -34.40 -10.42 -23.55
N VAL A 48 -35.42 -11.24 -23.77
CA VAL A 48 -36.71 -11.17 -23.06
C VAL A 48 -36.92 -12.49 -22.34
N GLU A 49 -37.03 -12.45 -21.02
CA GLU A 49 -37.30 -13.59 -20.18
C GLU A 49 -38.79 -13.64 -19.87
N GLN A 50 -39.45 -14.69 -20.27
CA GLN A 50 -40.88 -14.93 -20.02
C GLN A 50 -41.01 -16.30 -19.40
N ASP A 51 -41.52 -16.34 -18.15
CA ASP A 51 -41.83 -17.50 -17.34
C ASP A 51 -41.09 -18.81 -17.63
N ASP A 52 -40.25 -19.22 -16.71
CA ASP A 52 -39.53 -20.53 -16.50
C ASP A 52 -39.13 -21.41 -17.70
N ALA A 53 -39.44 -21.11 -18.91
CA ALA A 53 -39.19 -22.01 -20.04
C ALA A 53 -38.53 -21.44 -21.31
N ASP A 54 -38.74 -20.17 -21.69
CA ASP A 54 -38.29 -19.66 -22.99
C ASP A 54 -37.55 -18.32 -22.90
N VAL A 55 -36.31 -18.30 -23.41
CA VAL A 55 -35.50 -17.05 -23.61
C VAL A 55 -35.52 -16.68 -25.09
N TRP A 56 -35.87 -15.44 -25.41
CA TRP A 56 -35.89 -14.93 -26.77
C TRP A 56 -34.77 -13.92 -26.99
N ALA A 57 -33.98 -14.08 -28.04
CA ALA A 57 -32.85 -13.21 -28.36
C ALA A 57 -32.96 -12.65 -29.79
N LYS A 58 -32.67 -11.37 -30.01
CA LYS A 58 -32.53 -10.77 -31.33
C LYS A 58 -31.39 -9.73 -31.39
N SER A 59 -30.54 -9.85 -32.39
CA SER A 59 -29.51 -8.86 -32.70
C SER A 59 -30.06 -7.82 -33.66
N VAL A 60 -29.81 -6.53 -33.37
CA VAL A 60 -30.22 -5.39 -34.21
C VAL A 60 -29.00 -4.56 -34.56
N PRO A 61 -28.72 -4.30 -35.86
CA PRO A 61 -27.59 -3.45 -36.25
C PRO A 61 -27.82 -1.98 -35.86
N VAL A 62 -26.80 -1.33 -35.29
CA VAL A 62 -26.81 0.06 -34.87
C VAL A 62 -26.00 0.88 -35.86
N LYS A 63 -26.58 1.90 -36.49
CA LYS A 63 -25.84 2.82 -37.35
C LYS A 63 -25.19 3.93 -36.50
N HIS A 64 -23.89 4.17 -36.73
CA HIS A 64 -23.15 5.28 -36.11
C HIS A 64 -23.82 6.64 -36.31
N ASN A 65 -23.87 7.47 -35.28
CA ASN A 65 -24.32 8.85 -35.25
C ASN A 65 -25.83 9.16 -35.21
N GLN A 66 -26.69 8.27 -34.78
CA GLN A 66 -28.05 8.62 -34.42
C GLN A 66 -28.42 8.01 -33.06
N THR A 67 -29.05 8.78 -32.18
CA THR A 67 -29.70 8.23 -30.99
C THR A 67 -30.81 7.31 -31.47
N PRO A 68 -30.73 5.99 -31.28
CA PRO A 68 -31.70 5.09 -31.87
C PRO A 68 -33.02 5.17 -31.08
N ILE A 69 -34.06 5.69 -31.71
CA ILE A 69 -35.44 5.55 -31.24
C ILE A 69 -35.97 4.25 -31.85
N PHE A 70 -36.13 3.23 -31.05
CA PHE A 70 -36.64 1.95 -31.49
C PHE A 70 -38.16 1.88 -31.28
N ASN A 71 -38.91 1.71 -32.39
CA ASN A 71 -40.30 1.30 -32.30
C ASN A 71 -40.37 -0.23 -32.21
N LEU A 72 -40.56 -0.73 -31.00
CA LEU A 72 -40.58 -2.17 -30.68
C LEU A 72 -41.82 -2.89 -31.27
N GLY A 73 -42.77 -2.17 -31.82
CA GLY A 73 -44.02 -2.76 -32.37
C GLY A 73 -43.86 -3.61 -33.63
N SER A 74 -42.69 -3.57 -34.27
CA SER A 74 -42.42 -4.34 -35.51
C SER A 74 -41.39 -5.47 -35.37
N LEU A 75 -40.99 -5.79 -34.14
CA LEU A 75 -39.99 -6.85 -33.85
C LEU A 75 -40.63 -8.23 -33.82
N CYS A 76 -40.53 -9.01 -34.90
CA CYS A 76 -40.80 -10.44 -34.90
C CYS A 76 -39.63 -11.18 -34.27
N MET A 77 -39.86 -11.82 -33.09
CA MET A 77 -38.88 -12.62 -32.37
C MET A 77 -39.05 -14.11 -32.77
N ALA A 78 -37.98 -14.83 -33.02
CA ALA A 78 -38.01 -16.25 -33.27
C ALA A 78 -37.57 -17.03 -32.02
N PRO A 79 -38.18 -18.18 -31.71
CA PRO A 79 -37.82 -19.02 -30.56
C PRO A 79 -36.38 -19.58 -30.81
N CYS A 80 -35.55 -19.48 -29.78
CA CYS A 80 -34.20 -20.05 -29.76
C CYS A 80 -34.23 -21.31 -28.87
N SER A 81 -33.70 -22.43 -29.35
CA SER A 81 -33.66 -23.66 -28.54
C SER A 81 -32.77 -23.44 -27.30
N ARG A 82 -33.14 -24.02 -26.14
CA ARG A 82 -32.42 -23.92 -24.86
C ARG A 82 -30.90 -24.20 -24.99
N GLN A 83 -30.49 -25.15 -25.90
CA GLN A 83 -29.09 -25.48 -26.11
C GLN A 83 -28.32 -24.40 -26.87
N ALA A 84 -28.93 -23.76 -27.88
CA ALA A 84 -28.29 -22.68 -28.63
C ALA A 84 -28.25 -21.37 -27.79
N GLY A 85 -29.31 -21.10 -27.00
CA GLY A 85 -29.32 -19.98 -26.06
C GLY A 85 -28.29 -20.11 -24.95
N HIS A 86 -28.08 -21.32 -24.42
CA HIS A 86 -27.06 -21.58 -23.37
C HIS A 86 -25.64 -21.43 -23.92
N ALA A 87 -25.33 -21.93 -25.12
CA ALA A 87 -24.01 -21.76 -25.72
C ALA A 87 -23.70 -20.28 -26.03
N HIS A 88 -24.68 -19.52 -26.52
CA HIS A 88 -24.55 -18.08 -26.70
C HIS A 88 -24.47 -17.34 -25.37
N PHE A 89 -25.27 -17.69 -24.37
CA PHE A 89 -25.24 -17.07 -23.05
C PHE A 89 -23.89 -17.29 -22.36
N LEU A 90 -23.32 -18.49 -22.41
CA LEU A 90 -22.00 -18.79 -21.85
C LEU A 90 -20.86 -18.07 -22.61
N HIS A 91 -20.96 -17.95 -23.92
CA HIS A 91 -20.01 -17.17 -24.70
C HIS A 91 -20.10 -15.67 -24.38
N TYR A 92 -21.30 -15.17 -24.16
CA TYR A 92 -21.56 -13.79 -23.73
C TYR A 92 -21.18 -13.53 -22.28
N HIS A 93 -21.38 -14.47 -21.36
CA HIS A 93 -20.98 -14.32 -19.97
C HIS A 93 -19.44 -14.22 -19.84
N ALA A 94 -18.71 -14.98 -20.64
CA ALA A 94 -17.25 -14.87 -20.76
C ALA A 94 -16.81 -13.49 -21.26
N LEU A 95 -17.57 -12.84 -22.15
CA LEU A 95 -17.30 -11.49 -22.64
C LEU A 95 -17.66 -10.39 -21.62
N THR A 96 -18.70 -10.60 -20.80
CA THR A 96 -19.12 -9.61 -19.77
C THR A 96 -18.28 -9.68 -18.49
N THR A 97 -17.65 -10.82 -18.21
CA THR A 97 -16.71 -10.97 -17.09
C THR A 97 -15.29 -10.49 -17.41
N GLY A 98 -15.06 -9.97 -18.64
CA GLY A 98 -13.73 -9.53 -19.06
C GLY A 98 -12.73 -10.67 -19.27
N LEU A 99 -13.19 -11.93 -19.24
CA LEU A 99 -12.39 -13.11 -19.54
C LEU A 99 -12.20 -13.22 -21.06
N ILE A 100 -11.13 -12.60 -21.54
CA ILE A 100 -10.70 -12.76 -22.93
C ILE A 100 -10.06 -14.14 -23.06
N ALA A 101 -10.58 -14.97 -23.97
CA ALA A 101 -9.97 -16.25 -24.33
C ALA A 101 -8.50 -15.99 -24.73
N MET A 102 -7.55 -16.48 -23.93
CA MET A 102 -6.14 -16.14 -24.08
C MET A 102 -5.31 -17.39 -24.38
N LYS A 103 -4.67 -17.39 -25.54
CA LYS A 103 -3.64 -18.36 -25.91
C LYS A 103 -2.26 -17.74 -25.72
N ALA A 104 -1.30 -18.53 -25.25
CA ALA A 104 0.06 -18.04 -24.97
C ALA A 104 0.78 -17.53 -26.23
N SER A 105 0.49 -18.10 -27.42
CA SER A 105 1.01 -17.61 -28.71
C SER A 105 0.57 -16.17 -29.03
N HIS A 106 -0.56 -15.73 -28.51
CA HIS A 106 -1.10 -14.37 -28.68
C HIS A 106 -0.82 -13.44 -27.50
N PHE A 107 -0.10 -13.94 -26.48
CA PHE A 107 0.25 -13.18 -25.30
C PHE A 107 1.75 -12.92 -25.25
N LEU A 108 2.17 -11.76 -24.77
CA LEU A 108 3.59 -11.42 -24.64
C LEU A 108 4.16 -12.02 -23.35
N ILE A 109 4.79 -13.19 -23.47
CA ILE A 109 5.54 -13.84 -22.40
C ILE A 109 7.02 -13.61 -22.66
N SER A 110 7.73 -12.99 -21.71
CA SER A 110 9.12 -12.55 -21.86
C SER A 110 9.91 -12.85 -20.59
N THR A 111 10.12 -14.14 -20.32
CA THR A 111 10.89 -14.62 -19.17
C THR A 111 12.40 -14.49 -19.37
N LEU A 112 13.13 -14.33 -18.29
CA LEU A 112 14.59 -14.26 -18.25
C LEU A 112 15.14 -15.36 -17.33
N LYS A 113 16.28 -15.94 -17.70
CA LYS A 113 16.97 -16.93 -16.88
C LYS A 113 17.59 -16.31 -15.63
N GLU A 114 18.17 -15.13 -15.79
CA GLU A 114 18.90 -14.43 -14.74
C GLU A 114 18.24 -13.08 -14.43
N ALA A 115 18.35 -12.64 -13.18
CA ALA A 115 17.92 -11.31 -12.78
C ALA A 115 18.97 -10.27 -13.20
N PRO A 116 18.56 -9.01 -13.48
CA PRO A 116 19.50 -7.90 -13.64
C PRO A 116 20.33 -7.71 -12.37
N ALA A 117 21.58 -7.27 -12.54
CA ALA A 117 22.52 -7.09 -11.43
C ALA A 117 22.08 -6.02 -10.41
N ASP A 118 21.20 -5.11 -10.81
CA ASP A 118 20.63 -4.05 -9.98
C ASP A 118 19.33 -4.45 -9.25
N ALA A 119 18.88 -5.68 -9.41
CA ALA A 119 17.73 -6.21 -8.69
C ALA A 119 18.19 -6.84 -7.36
N GLU A 120 18.06 -6.08 -6.27
CA GLU A 120 18.60 -6.45 -4.96
C GLU A 120 17.70 -7.43 -4.19
N ILE A 121 16.36 -7.23 -4.22
CA ILE A 121 15.41 -8.03 -3.46
C ILE A 121 14.66 -9.02 -4.35
N VAL A 122 14.09 -10.07 -3.72
CA VAL A 122 13.48 -11.19 -4.43
C VAL A 122 12.32 -10.77 -5.33
N SER A 123 11.44 -9.90 -4.85
CA SER A 123 10.31 -9.42 -5.65
C SER A 123 10.77 -8.70 -6.92
N HIS A 124 11.79 -7.83 -6.82
CA HIS A 124 12.34 -7.14 -7.99
C HIS A 124 12.98 -8.12 -8.98
N GLN A 125 13.74 -9.10 -8.47
CA GLN A 125 14.35 -10.15 -9.29
C GLN A 125 13.29 -10.98 -10.02
N LEU A 126 12.30 -11.50 -9.29
CA LEU A 126 11.29 -12.39 -9.85
C LEU A 126 10.33 -11.68 -10.79
N MET A 127 9.87 -10.46 -10.47
CA MET A 127 9.00 -9.69 -11.36
C MET A 127 9.69 -9.34 -12.68
N THR A 128 10.98 -9.01 -12.65
CA THR A 128 11.76 -8.75 -13.86
C THR A 128 12.00 -10.03 -14.66
N ARG A 129 12.39 -11.13 -14.00
CA ARG A 129 12.59 -12.44 -14.64
C ARG A 129 11.31 -13.00 -15.26
N ALA A 130 10.18 -12.86 -14.57
CA ALA A 130 8.86 -13.29 -15.07
C ALA A 130 8.28 -12.38 -16.16
N GLY A 131 9.02 -11.34 -16.60
CA GLY A 131 8.57 -10.41 -17.62
C GLY A 131 7.36 -9.57 -17.24
N MET A 132 7.20 -9.27 -15.95
CA MET A 132 6.07 -8.48 -15.42
C MET A 132 6.34 -7.00 -15.45
N ILE A 133 7.59 -6.59 -15.27
CA ILE A 133 8.03 -5.20 -15.30
C ILE A 133 9.28 -5.04 -16.17
N LYS A 134 9.44 -3.84 -16.73
CA LYS A 134 10.67 -3.40 -17.38
C LYS A 134 11.09 -2.04 -16.87
N LYS A 135 12.33 -1.91 -16.42
CA LYS A 135 12.89 -0.65 -15.97
C LYS A 135 13.09 0.31 -17.13
N LEU A 136 12.54 1.51 -17.04
CA LEU A 136 12.78 2.61 -17.95
C LEU A 136 13.83 3.56 -17.40
N GLY A 137 13.80 3.81 -16.09
CA GLY A 137 14.73 4.65 -15.36
C GLY A 137 14.74 4.29 -13.89
N ALA A 138 15.55 4.97 -13.07
CA ALA A 138 15.60 4.75 -11.65
C ALA A 138 14.21 5.03 -11.00
N GLY A 139 13.56 3.99 -10.47
CA GLY A 139 12.22 4.08 -9.87
C GLY A 139 11.06 4.28 -10.84
N VAL A 140 11.30 4.10 -12.16
CA VAL A 140 10.26 4.23 -13.21
C VAL A 140 10.22 2.94 -14.03
N TYR A 141 9.04 2.31 -14.09
CA TYR A 141 8.85 0.99 -14.69
C TYR A 141 7.68 0.97 -15.67
N SER A 142 7.85 0.22 -16.76
CA SER A 142 6.73 -0.21 -17.61
C SER A 142 6.15 -1.51 -17.06
N TYR A 143 4.84 -1.57 -16.92
CA TYR A 143 4.12 -2.80 -16.54
C TYR A 143 3.80 -3.60 -17.80
N MET A 144 4.38 -4.79 -17.90
CA MET A 144 4.17 -5.68 -19.01
C MET A 144 2.84 -6.44 -18.86
N PRO A 145 2.31 -7.06 -19.90
CA PRO A 145 0.97 -7.66 -19.87
C PRO A 145 0.73 -8.61 -18.68
N MET A 146 1.73 -9.42 -18.32
CA MET A 146 1.63 -10.34 -17.16
C MET A 146 1.51 -9.57 -15.84
N GLY A 147 2.37 -8.56 -15.62
CA GLY A 147 2.32 -7.71 -14.42
C GLY A 147 1.06 -6.85 -14.36
N LEU A 148 0.62 -6.32 -15.51
CA LEU A 148 -0.60 -5.52 -15.58
C LEU A 148 -1.84 -6.32 -15.21
N ARG A 149 -1.90 -7.63 -15.54
CA ARG A 149 -3.01 -8.50 -15.10
C ARG A 149 -3.07 -8.61 -13.58
N VAL A 150 -1.94 -8.81 -12.93
CA VAL A 150 -1.84 -8.85 -11.45
C VAL A 150 -2.32 -7.52 -10.86
N ILE A 151 -1.82 -6.39 -11.34
CA ILE A 151 -2.20 -5.06 -10.87
C ILE A 151 -3.70 -4.82 -11.01
N ARG A 152 -4.31 -5.18 -12.16
CA ARG A 152 -5.76 -5.03 -12.37
C ARG A 152 -6.60 -5.90 -11.45
N LYS A 153 -6.14 -7.10 -11.08
CA LYS A 153 -6.82 -7.93 -10.07
C LYS A 153 -6.73 -7.29 -8.68
N VAL A 154 -5.58 -6.73 -8.33
CA VAL A 154 -5.42 -5.94 -7.10
C VAL A 154 -6.37 -4.74 -7.09
N GLU A 155 -6.38 -3.95 -8.17
CA GLU A 155 -7.32 -2.82 -8.33
C GLU A 155 -8.78 -3.23 -8.19
N ALA A 156 -9.18 -4.35 -8.79
CA ALA A 156 -10.54 -4.84 -8.73
C ALA A 156 -10.96 -5.17 -7.28
N ILE A 157 -10.14 -5.91 -6.54
CA ILE A 157 -10.41 -6.26 -5.14
C ILE A 157 -10.50 -4.99 -4.28
N VAL A 158 -9.57 -4.06 -4.44
CA VAL A 158 -9.57 -2.80 -3.72
C VAL A 158 -10.83 -1.99 -4.04
N ARG A 159 -11.23 -1.89 -5.30
CA ARG A 159 -12.43 -1.18 -5.74
C ARG A 159 -13.70 -1.79 -5.16
N GLU A 160 -13.81 -3.12 -5.15
CA GLU A 160 -14.94 -3.82 -4.55
C GLU A 160 -15.10 -3.51 -3.06
N GLU A 161 -14.00 -3.54 -2.29
CA GLU A 161 -14.06 -3.27 -0.86
C GLU A 161 -14.27 -1.78 -0.54
N MET A 162 -13.74 -0.86 -1.38
CA MET A 162 -14.06 0.57 -1.26
C MET A 162 -15.54 0.83 -1.51
N ASN A 163 -16.11 0.26 -2.57
CA ASN A 163 -17.53 0.38 -2.88
C ASN A 163 -18.40 -0.25 -1.78
N ARG A 164 -17.99 -1.42 -1.24
CA ARG A 164 -18.66 -2.06 -0.09
C ARG A 164 -18.66 -1.16 1.15
N ALA A 165 -17.59 -0.41 1.38
CA ALA A 165 -17.45 0.55 2.47
C ALA A 165 -18.23 1.86 2.22
N GLY A 166 -18.89 2.02 1.07
CA GLY A 166 -19.68 3.21 0.71
C GLY A 166 -18.86 4.37 0.17
N ALA A 167 -17.59 4.17 -0.15
CA ALA A 167 -16.77 5.18 -0.79
C ALA A 167 -17.15 5.35 -2.27
N ILE A 168 -16.99 6.57 -2.80
CA ILE A 168 -17.41 6.97 -4.15
C ILE A 168 -16.15 7.19 -5.00
N GLU A 169 -16.05 6.50 -6.14
CA GLU A 169 -14.91 6.63 -7.03
C GLU A 169 -14.95 7.95 -7.79
N VAL A 170 -13.81 8.65 -7.83
CA VAL A 170 -13.55 9.84 -8.63
C VAL A 170 -12.20 9.68 -9.33
N THR A 171 -11.89 10.55 -10.28
CA THR A 171 -10.57 10.64 -10.89
C THR A 171 -10.12 12.09 -10.89
N MET A 172 -9.03 12.38 -10.22
CA MET A 172 -8.45 13.73 -10.12
C MET A 172 -7.24 13.85 -11.05
N PRO A 173 -6.93 15.07 -11.55
CA PRO A 173 -5.79 15.29 -12.44
C PRO A 173 -4.44 14.91 -11.78
N VAL A 174 -3.54 14.32 -12.58
CA VAL A 174 -2.15 14.06 -12.16
C VAL A 174 -1.34 15.34 -12.09
N VAL A 175 -1.56 16.22 -13.08
CA VAL A 175 -0.97 17.56 -13.14
C VAL A 175 -1.90 18.54 -12.44
N GLN A 176 -1.42 19.20 -11.40
CA GLN A 176 -2.21 20.05 -10.53
C GLN A 176 -1.65 21.47 -10.48
N PRO A 177 -2.52 22.49 -10.52
CA PRO A 177 -2.11 23.89 -10.27
C PRO A 177 -1.51 24.04 -8.88
N ALA A 178 -0.48 24.88 -8.73
CA ALA A 178 0.23 25.05 -7.46
C ALA A 178 -0.56 25.83 -6.41
N GLU A 179 -1.61 26.54 -6.79
CA GLU A 179 -2.36 27.45 -5.92
C GLU A 179 -2.94 26.71 -4.69
N ALA A 180 -3.58 25.54 -4.87
CA ALA A 180 -4.12 24.76 -3.75
C ALA A 180 -3.01 24.28 -2.78
N TRP A 181 -1.85 23.94 -3.33
CA TRP A 181 -0.67 23.56 -2.55
C TRP A 181 -0.05 24.74 -1.79
N GLN A 182 -0.17 25.94 -2.34
CA GLN A 182 0.23 27.19 -1.69
C GLN A 182 -0.74 27.55 -0.55
N GLU A 183 -2.06 27.37 -0.73
CA GLU A 183 -3.07 27.58 0.31
C GLU A 183 -2.77 26.75 1.58
N THR A 184 -2.37 25.48 1.43
CA THR A 184 -2.01 24.62 2.56
C THR A 184 -0.59 24.84 3.08
N GLY A 185 0.22 25.63 2.39
CA GLY A 185 1.64 25.83 2.66
C GLY A 185 2.50 24.58 2.37
N ARG A 186 1.93 23.51 1.81
CA ARG A 186 2.67 22.29 1.48
C ARG A 186 3.54 22.43 0.23
N PHE A 187 3.27 23.42 -0.62
CA PHE A 187 4.12 23.71 -1.79
C PHE A 187 5.60 23.85 -1.40
N SER A 188 5.91 24.49 -0.28
CA SER A 188 7.29 24.62 0.23
C SER A 188 7.68 23.50 1.21
N LYS A 189 6.74 23.05 2.07
CA LYS A 189 7.02 22.09 3.14
C LYS A 189 7.30 20.66 2.65
N MET A 190 6.75 20.24 1.48
CA MET A 190 6.99 18.92 0.90
C MET A 190 8.43 18.70 0.42
N GLY A 191 9.25 19.75 0.43
CA GLY A 191 10.64 19.65 0.03
C GLY A 191 10.84 19.27 -1.45
N PRO A 192 11.98 18.65 -1.80
CA PRO A 192 12.33 18.30 -3.17
C PRO A 192 11.55 17.10 -3.74
N GLU A 193 10.87 16.32 -2.92
CA GLU A 193 10.05 15.18 -3.39
C GLU A 193 8.82 15.62 -4.18
N LEU A 194 8.33 16.84 -3.97
CA LEU A 194 7.28 17.42 -4.79
C LEU A 194 7.87 17.91 -6.11
N LEU A 195 7.57 17.20 -7.20
CA LEU A 195 8.01 17.63 -8.54
C LEU A 195 7.23 18.86 -8.98
N ARG A 196 7.94 19.98 -9.17
CA ARG A 196 7.41 21.29 -9.57
C ARG A 196 7.88 21.63 -10.98
N PHE A 197 7.01 22.26 -11.75
CA PHE A 197 7.35 22.76 -13.08
C PHE A 197 6.46 23.95 -13.45
N GLN A 198 6.82 24.64 -14.52
CA GLN A 198 6.01 25.73 -15.06
C GLN A 198 5.43 25.34 -16.42
N ASP A 199 4.18 25.80 -16.67
CA ASP A 199 3.62 25.70 -18.00
C ASP A 199 4.24 26.74 -18.95
N ARG A 200 3.83 26.70 -20.23
CA ARG A 200 4.32 27.63 -21.25
C ARG A 200 3.99 29.11 -20.97
N HIS A 201 3.12 29.37 -20.01
CA HIS A 201 2.70 30.72 -19.59
C HIS A 201 3.37 31.16 -18.28
N GLY A 202 4.31 30.37 -17.75
CA GLY A 202 5.01 30.64 -16.49
C GLY A 202 4.19 30.40 -15.23
N ARG A 203 3.07 29.63 -15.30
CA ARG A 203 2.28 29.27 -14.12
C ARG A 203 2.86 28.02 -13.48
N ASP A 204 2.95 28.04 -12.16
CA ASP A 204 3.46 26.90 -11.39
C ASP A 204 2.45 25.75 -11.33
N PHE A 205 2.96 24.55 -11.55
CA PHE A 205 2.26 23.28 -11.44
C PHE A 205 3.07 22.27 -10.66
N VAL A 206 2.39 21.23 -10.20
CA VAL A 206 3.01 20.06 -9.57
C VAL A 206 2.50 18.77 -10.23
N ILE A 207 3.31 17.71 -10.15
CA ILE A 207 2.83 16.35 -10.37
C ILE A 207 2.42 15.80 -9.00
N GLN A 208 1.20 15.30 -8.88
CA GLN A 208 0.62 14.88 -7.60
C GLN A 208 1.44 13.79 -6.89
N PRO A 209 1.98 14.03 -5.70
CA PRO A 209 2.46 12.97 -4.81
C PRO A 209 1.34 12.35 -3.97
N THR A 210 0.24 13.10 -3.78
CA THR A 210 -0.99 12.84 -3.05
C THR A 210 -2.05 13.89 -3.45
N SER A 211 -3.27 13.86 -2.94
CA SER A 211 -4.36 14.71 -3.49
C SER A 211 -5.24 15.39 -2.44
N GLU A 212 -4.76 15.59 -1.21
CA GLU A 212 -5.52 16.24 -0.13
C GLU A 212 -6.04 17.61 -0.57
N GLU A 213 -5.23 18.40 -1.24
CA GLU A 213 -5.58 19.75 -1.70
C GLU A 213 -6.72 19.72 -2.72
N VAL A 214 -6.59 18.88 -3.74
CA VAL A 214 -7.57 18.83 -4.85
C VAL A 214 -8.91 18.27 -4.37
N VAL A 215 -8.89 17.23 -3.53
CA VAL A 215 -10.13 16.65 -3.01
C VAL A 215 -10.82 17.60 -2.03
N THR A 216 -10.06 18.39 -1.26
CA THR A 216 -10.62 19.44 -0.38
C THR A 216 -11.25 20.55 -1.20
N ASP A 217 -10.64 20.92 -2.34
CA ASP A 217 -11.22 21.88 -3.27
C ASP A 217 -12.56 21.38 -3.86
N ILE A 218 -12.63 20.11 -4.24
CA ILE A 218 -13.89 19.48 -4.66
C ILE A 218 -14.93 19.53 -3.53
N ALA A 219 -14.55 19.14 -2.31
CA ALA A 219 -15.46 19.11 -1.18
C ALA A 219 -16.01 20.52 -0.83
N ARG A 220 -15.17 21.55 -0.84
CA ARG A 220 -15.61 22.93 -0.58
C ARG A 220 -16.57 23.46 -1.68
N GLN A 221 -16.52 22.91 -2.88
CA GLN A 221 -17.44 23.27 -3.97
C GLN A 221 -18.75 22.50 -3.91
N GLU A 222 -18.74 21.22 -3.54
CA GLU A 222 -19.86 20.30 -3.66
C GLU A 222 -20.64 20.08 -2.35
N PHE A 223 -19.98 20.10 -1.19
CA PHE A 223 -20.61 19.79 0.08
C PHE A 223 -20.96 21.07 0.85
N LYS A 224 -22.22 21.47 0.82
CA LYS A 224 -22.70 22.73 1.39
C LYS A 224 -23.48 22.59 2.70
N SER A 225 -23.87 21.36 3.08
CA SER A 225 -24.72 21.12 4.24
C SER A 225 -24.30 19.84 4.96
N TYR A 226 -24.42 19.86 6.30
CA TYR A 226 -24.22 18.68 7.15
C TYR A 226 -25.04 17.46 6.74
N LYS A 227 -26.19 17.68 6.04
CA LYS A 227 -27.07 16.59 5.55
C LYS A 227 -26.42 15.77 4.42
N GLN A 228 -25.37 16.29 3.78
CA GLN A 228 -24.65 15.57 2.74
C GLN A 228 -23.54 14.68 3.31
N LEU A 229 -23.18 14.84 4.59
CA LEU A 229 -22.10 14.16 5.28
C LEU A 229 -22.58 12.95 6.07
N PRO A 230 -21.75 11.94 6.32
CA PRO A 230 -20.38 11.82 5.84
C PRO A 230 -20.29 11.50 4.35
N LYS A 231 -19.16 11.82 3.72
CA LYS A 231 -18.81 11.41 2.37
C LYS A 231 -17.37 10.92 2.32
N ASN A 232 -17.12 9.88 1.53
CA ASN A 232 -15.79 9.38 1.26
C ASN A 232 -15.60 9.30 -0.25
N LEU A 233 -14.59 10.03 -0.76
CA LEU A 233 -14.21 10.04 -2.17
C LEU A 233 -12.88 9.28 -2.32
N TYR A 234 -12.76 8.40 -3.32
CA TYR A 234 -11.51 7.71 -3.58
C TYR A 234 -11.16 7.68 -5.06
N GLN A 235 -9.88 7.50 -5.34
CA GLN A 235 -9.37 7.24 -6.68
C GLN A 235 -8.34 6.11 -6.66
N ILE A 236 -8.11 5.50 -7.83
CA ILE A 236 -6.95 4.66 -8.10
C ILE A 236 -6.20 5.37 -9.22
N GLN A 237 -5.08 6.01 -8.88
CA GLN A 237 -4.42 6.95 -9.79
C GLN A 237 -2.90 6.94 -9.61
N THR A 238 -2.19 7.29 -10.69
CA THR A 238 -0.73 7.47 -10.70
C THR A 238 -0.33 8.61 -9.76
N LYS A 239 0.72 8.36 -8.98
CA LYS A 239 1.42 9.32 -8.14
C LYS A 239 2.88 9.43 -8.60
N PHE A 240 3.48 10.58 -8.36
CA PHE A 240 4.89 10.79 -8.59
C PHE A 240 5.53 11.46 -7.36
N ARG A 241 6.59 10.84 -6.85
CA ARG A 241 7.45 11.39 -5.80
C ARG A 241 8.87 11.40 -6.31
N ASP A 242 9.52 12.56 -6.33
CA ASP A 242 10.91 12.68 -6.79
C ASP A 242 11.87 12.11 -5.74
N GLU A 243 11.72 10.83 -5.49
CA GLU A 243 12.48 10.06 -4.52
C GLU A 243 13.97 10.13 -4.83
N ARG A 244 14.75 10.55 -3.84
CA ARG A 244 16.20 10.71 -4.00
C ARG A 244 16.93 9.40 -4.24
N ARG A 245 16.46 8.30 -3.61
CA ARG A 245 17.08 6.97 -3.68
C ARG A 245 16.01 5.90 -3.96
N PRO A 246 15.45 5.86 -5.17
CA PRO A 246 14.55 4.80 -5.53
C PRO A 246 15.28 3.45 -5.55
N ARG A 247 14.70 2.43 -4.93
CA ARG A 247 15.32 1.12 -4.75
C ARG A 247 14.26 0.02 -4.63
N PHE A 248 14.70 -1.22 -4.69
CA PHE A 248 13.85 -2.39 -4.45
C PHE A 248 12.67 -2.52 -5.43
N GLY A 249 12.87 -2.15 -6.70
CA GLY A 249 11.84 -2.30 -7.73
C GLY A 249 10.59 -1.48 -7.44
N LEU A 250 9.44 -2.14 -7.30
CA LEU A 250 8.16 -1.49 -7.05
C LEU A 250 7.92 -1.11 -5.58
N MET A 251 8.82 -1.48 -4.67
CA MET A 251 8.68 -1.13 -3.25
C MET A 251 8.84 0.38 -3.01
N ARG A 252 9.86 0.99 -3.66
CA ARG A 252 10.16 2.41 -3.54
C ARG A 252 10.50 3.02 -4.89
N GLY A 253 9.47 3.13 -5.72
CA GLY A 253 9.52 3.78 -7.03
C GLY A 253 9.24 5.28 -6.95
N ARG A 254 9.54 5.99 -8.06
CA ARG A 254 9.20 7.41 -8.23
C ARG A 254 7.79 7.59 -8.80
N GLU A 255 7.42 6.76 -9.77
CA GLU A 255 6.08 6.70 -10.34
C GLU A 255 5.41 5.38 -9.95
N PHE A 256 4.22 5.45 -9.38
CA PHE A 256 3.48 4.30 -8.87
C PHE A 256 1.97 4.58 -8.86
N THR A 257 1.17 3.53 -8.80
CA THR A 257 -0.29 3.64 -8.63
C THR A 257 -0.67 3.47 -7.17
N MET A 258 -1.49 4.39 -6.67
CA MET A 258 -2.04 4.37 -5.32
C MET A 258 -3.57 4.43 -5.39
N LYS A 259 -4.25 3.68 -4.52
CA LYS A 259 -5.61 4.00 -4.11
C LYS A 259 -5.49 5.01 -2.97
N ASP A 260 -6.01 6.18 -3.17
CA ASP A 260 -6.14 7.20 -2.13
C ASP A 260 -7.62 7.58 -1.95
N ALA A 261 -8.07 7.57 -0.70
CA ALA A 261 -9.43 7.89 -0.31
C ALA A 261 -9.41 8.99 0.76
N TYR A 262 -10.49 9.76 0.81
CA TYR A 262 -10.60 10.94 1.67
C TYR A 262 -12.02 11.04 2.21
N SER A 263 -12.17 11.03 3.54
CA SER A 263 -13.46 11.25 4.18
C SER A 263 -13.65 12.70 4.58
N PHE A 264 -14.89 13.13 4.53
CA PHE A 264 -15.38 14.44 4.94
C PHE A 264 -16.53 14.22 5.90
N ASP A 265 -16.36 14.69 7.12
CA ASP A 265 -17.24 14.44 8.24
C ASP A 265 -17.64 15.76 8.92
N LYS A 266 -18.78 15.73 9.64
CA LYS A 266 -19.31 16.94 10.30
C LYS A 266 -18.66 17.23 11.64
N ASP A 267 -18.09 16.22 12.31
CA ASP A 267 -17.48 16.27 13.62
C ASP A 267 -16.48 15.12 13.81
N ARG A 268 -15.72 15.18 14.90
CA ARG A 268 -14.69 14.19 15.24
C ARG A 268 -15.25 12.77 15.40
N ASP A 269 -16.40 12.62 16.00
CA ASP A 269 -17.01 11.30 16.26
C ASP A 269 -17.39 10.64 14.92
N SER A 270 -17.97 11.40 14.00
CA SER A 270 -18.26 10.95 12.64
C SER A 270 -16.99 10.58 11.89
N ALA A 271 -15.93 11.39 12.00
CA ALA A 271 -14.65 11.13 11.35
C ALA A 271 -13.96 9.88 11.90
N GLN A 272 -14.07 9.61 13.20
CA GLN A 272 -13.57 8.37 13.80
C GLN A 272 -14.35 7.14 13.30
N ALA A 273 -15.66 7.25 13.11
CA ALA A 273 -16.46 6.19 12.51
C ALA A 273 -16.07 5.93 11.04
N SER A 274 -15.82 6.99 10.26
CA SER A 274 -15.29 6.88 8.89
C SER A 274 -13.90 6.23 8.87
N TYR A 275 -13.01 6.62 9.80
CA TYR A 275 -11.70 6.01 9.98
C TYR A 275 -11.79 4.50 10.25
N GLN A 276 -12.66 4.09 11.19
CA GLN A 276 -12.85 2.68 11.52
C GLN A 276 -13.39 1.89 10.33
N THR A 277 -14.35 2.47 9.58
CA THR A 277 -14.91 1.86 8.36
C THR A 277 -13.82 1.59 7.32
N MET A 278 -12.89 2.53 7.13
CA MET A 278 -11.77 2.36 6.19
C MET A 278 -10.74 1.35 6.71
N ARG A 279 -10.43 1.39 8.00
CA ARG A 279 -9.55 0.41 8.64
C ARG A 279 -10.06 -1.02 8.45
N ASP A 280 -11.36 -1.24 8.68
CA ASP A 280 -12.00 -2.55 8.49
C ASP A 280 -12.01 -2.98 7.01
N ALA A 281 -12.19 -2.04 6.08
CA ALA A 281 -12.10 -2.31 4.66
C ALA A 281 -10.67 -2.74 4.25
N TYR A 282 -9.63 -2.12 4.84
CA TYR A 282 -8.24 -2.50 4.60
C TYR A 282 -7.93 -3.91 5.10
N GLN A 283 -8.41 -4.26 6.30
CA GLN A 283 -8.27 -5.64 6.80
C GLN A 283 -8.86 -6.64 5.81
N ARG A 284 -10.09 -6.42 5.34
CA ARG A 284 -10.73 -7.30 4.35
C ARG A 284 -9.96 -7.38 3.03
N ILE A 285 -9.38 -6.27 2.55
CA ILE A 285 -8.55 -6.25 1.35
C ILE A 285 -7.33 -7.15 1.52
N PHE A 286 -6.59 -6.97 2.62
CA PHE A 286 -5.33 -7.70 2.85
C PHE A 286 -5.58 -9.18 3.21
N ASP A 287 -6.67 -9.48 3.90
CA ASP A 287 -7.14 -10.85 4.13
C ASP A 287 -7.46 -11.57 2.82
N ARG A 288 -8.15 -10.89 1.87
CA ARG A 288 -8.44 -11.42 0.54
C ARG A 288 -7.18 -11.69 -0.29
N PHE A 289 -6.11 -10.95 -0.04
CA PHE A 289 -4.80 -11.23 -0.64
C PHE A 289 -4.04 -12.34 0.06
N GLY A 290 -4.53 -12.86 1.20
CA GLY A 290 -3.86 -13.90 1.98
C GLY A 290 -2.49 -13.47 2.52
N LEU A 291 -2.30 -12.19 2.79
CA LEU A 291 -1.04 -11.63 3.31
C LEU A 291 -0.99 -11.74 4.83
N GLN A 292 0.20 -12.02 5.36
CA GLN A 292 0.48 -11.89 6.78
C GLN A 292 0.92 -10.45 7.05
N TYR A 293 0.12 -9.70 7.78
CA TYR A 293 0.35 -8.29 8.06
C TYR A 293 0.04 -7.94 9.52
N ARG A 294 0.51 -6.77 9.94
CA ARG A 294 0.14 -6.13 11.21
C ARG A 294 -0.35 -4.71 10.95
N ALA A 295 -1.40 -4.30 11.64
CA ALA A 295 -1.76 -2.89 11.76
C ALA A 295 -0.94 -2.30 12.93
N VAL A 296 -0.16 -1.27 12.67
CA VAL A 296 0.78 -0.67 13.62
C VAL A 296 0.51 0.82 13.75
N ARG A 297 0.61 1.34 14.97
CA ARG A 297 0.57 2.79 15.20
C ARG A 297 1.77 3.46 14.56
N ALA A 298 1.52 4.55 13.84
CA ALA A 298 2.53 5.26 13.08
C ALA A 298 2.56 6.76 13.36
N ASP A 299 3.61 7.43 12.93
CA ASP A 299 3.66 8.89 12.89
C ASP A 299 2.93 9.42 11.66
N SER A 300 2.23 10.54 11.80
CA SER A 300 1.46 11.14 10.70
C SER A 300 2.34 11.96 9.72
N GLY A 301 3.58 12.25 10.06
CA GLY A 301 4.55 12.95 9.22
C GLY A 301 4.03 14.26 8.62
N ALA A 302 4.41 14.54 7.38
CA ALA A 302 4.01 15.75 6.64
C ALA A 302 2.50 15.81 6.34
N ILE A 303 1.80 14.66 6.30
CA ILE A 303 0.36 14.59 6.10
C ILE A 303 -0.34 15.20 7.31
N GLY A 304 0.11 14.86 8.55
CA GLY A 304 -0.40 15.41 9.80
C GLY A 304 -1.64 14.67 10.32
N GLY A 305 -2.20 15.19 11.41
CA GLY A 305 -3.26 14.53 12.16
C GLY A 305 -2.73 13.89 13.45
N ASP A 306 -3.61 13.40 14.32
CA ASP A 306 -3.26 12.85 15.63
C ASP A 306 -3.47 11.34 15.77
N LEU A 307 -4.10 10.70 14.79
CA LEU A 307 -4.30 9.25 14.73
C LEU A 307 -3.83 8.72 13.37
N SER A 308 -2.97 7.72 13.40
CA SER A 308 -2.36 7.13 12.21
C SER A 308 -2.00 5.66 12.46
N GLU A 309 -2.40 4.78 11.53
CA GLU A 309 -2.04 3.36 11.53
C GLU A 309 -1.58 2.92 10.13
N GLU A 310 -0.47 2.20 10.11
CA GLU A 310 0.06 1.52 8.92
C GLU A 310 -0.29 0.04 8.93
N PHE A 311 -0.55 -0.50 7.76
CA PHE A 311 -0.64 -1.94 7.53
C PHE A 311 0.68 -2.41 6.93
N GLN A 312 1.38 -3.23 7.69
CA GLN A 312 2.75 -3.68 7.39
C GLN A 312 2.77 -5.17 7.10
N VAL A 313 3.16 -5.56 5.89
CA VAL A 313 3.43 -6.97 5.54
C VAL A 313 4.74 -7.39 6.17
N ILE A 314 4.70 -8.50 6.92
CA ILE A 314 5.89 -9.03 7.59
C ILE A 314 6.81 -9.67 6.55
N ALA A 315 7.99 -9.08 6.36
CA ALA A 315 9.00 -9.58 5.43
C ALA A 315 10.41 -9.14 5.86
N ALA A 316 11.39 -10.02 5.77
CA ALA A 316 12.77 -9.73 6.15
C ALA A 316 13.42 -8.60 5.33
N THR A 317 12.92 -8.37 4.12
CA THR A 317 13.34 -7.31 3.20
C THR A 317 12.64 -5.98 3.44
N GLY A 318 11.74 -5.91 4.44
CA GLY A 318 11.01 -4.70 4.78
C GLY A 318 11.94 -3.54 5.19
N GLU A 319 11.56 -2.31 4.82
CA GLU A 319 12.33 -1.12 5.19
C GLU A 319 12.03 -0.67 6.63
N ASP A 320 10.81 -0.89 7.11
CA ASP A 320 10.37 -0.43 8.43
C ASP A 320 10.67 -1.44 9.52
N ALA A 321 10.99 -0.95 10.71
CA ALA A 321 11.07 -1.77 11.91
C ALA A 321 9.74 -1.69 12.65
N ILE A 322 9.09 -2.85 12.81
CA ILE A 322 7.82 -2.99 13.49
C ILE A 322 8.07 -3.53 14.89
N VAL A 323 7.63 -2.79 15.88
CA VAL A 323 7.70 -3.15 17.29
C VAL A 323 6.35 -3.71 17.71
N TYR A 324 6.31 -4.85 18.35
CA TYR A 324 5.07 -5.45 18.86
C TYR A 324 5.29 -6.25 20.14
N CYS A 325 4.22 -6.46 20.89
CA CYS A 325 4.21 -7.37 22.01
C CYS A 325 3.61 -8.71 21.58
N PRO A 326 4.35 -9.86 21.70
CA PRO A 326 3.81 -11.15 21.31
C PRO A 326 2.57 -11.60 22.10
N ASN A 327 2.35 -11.01 23.27
CA ASN A 327 1.29 -11.41 24.21
C ASN A 327 0.06 -10.47 24.19
N SER A 328 0.06 -9.46 23.31
CA SER A 328 -1.03 -8.47 23.21
C SER A 328 -1.17 -7.92 21.81
N ASP A 329 -2.16 -7.04 21.61
CA ASP A 329 -2.39 -6.33 20.34
C ASP A 329 -1.52 -5.07 20.19
N TYR A 330 -0.59 -4.81 21.13
CA TYR A 330 0.31 -3.66 20.99
C TYR A 330 1.23 -3.84 19.81
N ALA A 331 1.14 -2.91 18.85
CA ALA A 331 2.07 -2.81 17.74
C ALA A 331 2.25 -1.35 17.31
N ALA A 332 3.49 -0.97 16.97
CA ALA A 332 3.83 0.38 16.53
C ALA A 332 5.04 0.34 15.58
N ASN A 333 5.13 1.30 14.66
CA ASN A 333 6.37 1.60 13.96
C ASN A 333 7.41 2.06 15.01
N ILE A 334 8.69 1.70 14.80
CA ILE A 334 9.78 2.05 15.73
C ILE A 334 9.84 3.54 16.03
N GLU A 335 9.48 4.37 15.06
CA GLU A 335 9.44 5.83 15.22
C GLU A 335 8.41 6.29 16.25
N LYS A 336 7.37 5.49 16.47
CA LYS A 336 6.26 5.79 17.39
C LYS A 336 6.27 4.95 18.66
N ALA A 337 6.95 3.80 18.65
CA ALA A 337 6.98 2.87 19.78
C ALA A 337 7.53 3.53 21.04
N GLU A 338 6.76 3.52 22.14
CA GLU A 338 7.14 4.15 23.40
C GLU A 338 8.15 3.29 24.16
N SER A 339 9.23 3.92 24.66
CA SER A 339 10.14 3.31 25.62
C SER A 339 9.77 3.73 27.05
N LEU A 340 9.64 2.75 27.93
CA LEU A 340 9.34 2.98 29.35
C LEU A 340 10.64 3.20 30.14
N ALA A 341 10.56 4.01 31.19
CA ALA A 341 11.63 4.06 32.18
C ALA A 341 11.71 2.71 32.92
N PRO A 342 12.90 2.26 33.30
CA PRO A 342 13.04 1.10 34.19
C PRO A 342 12.24 1.27 35.48
N ALA A 343 11.62 0.19 35.93
CA ALA A 343 10.85 0.20 37.15
C ALA A 343 11.78 0.31 38.39
N GLY A 344 11.38 1.10 39.33
CA GLY A 344 12.07 1.24 40.63
C GLY A 344 12.86 2.55 40.77
N PRO A 345 13.35 2.83 41.97
CA PRO A 345 14.15 4.02 42.25
C PRO A 345 15.55 3.90 41.64
N ARG A 346 16.17 5.04 41.34
CA ARG A 346 17.57 5.13 40.96
C ARG A 346 18.45 4.44 42.00
N PRO A 347 19.41 3.56 41.62
CA PRO A 347 20.36 3.01 42.57
C PRO A 347 21.18 4.11 43.26
N ALA A 348 21.61 3.85 44.50
CA ALA A 348 22.48 4.76 45.19
C ALA A 348 23.85 4.85 44.49
N ALA A 349 24.44 6.05 44.44
CA ALA A 349 25.80 6.24 43.97
C ALA A 349 26.80 5.39 44.77
N SER A 350 27.57 4.57 44.14
CA SER A 350 28.55 3.64 44.73
C SER A 350 30.01 3.95 44.34
N GLU A 351 30.20 4.64 43.20
CA GLU A 351 31.52 4.97 42.66
C GLU A 351 31.85 6.43 42.91
N ALA A 352 33.14 6.73 43.15
CA ALA A 352 33.61 8.11 43.17
C ALA A 352 33.61 8.71 41.78
N LEU A 353 33.42 10.02 41.68
CA LEU A 353 33.61 10.77 40.45
C LEU A 353 35.12 10.78 40.09
N GLU A 354 35.47 10.24 38.94
CA GLU A 354 36.86 10.12 38.51
C GLU A 354 37.04 10.45 37.03
N LYS A 355 37.98 11.35 36.74
CA LYS A 355 38.41 11.60 35.37
C LYS A 355 39.46 10.56 34.94
N ILE A 356 39.20 9.86 33.86
CA ILE A 356 40.01 8.74 33.35
C ILE A 356 40.55 9.05 31.96
N ALA A 357 41.81 8.64 31.69
CA ALA A 357 42.41 8.76 30.38
C ALA A 357 41.88 7.66 29.44
N THR A 358 41.40 8.07 28.26
CA THR A 358 40.87 7.19 27.23
C THR A 358 41.42 7.56 25.87
N PRO A 359 42.74 7.50 25.68
CA PRO A 359 43.43 8.01 24.49
C PRO A 359 42.92 7.33 23.22
N GLY A 360 42.47 8.14 22.25
CA GLY A 360 41.98 7.65 20.98
C GLY A 360 40.58 7.00 20.98
N ASN A 361 39.97 6.86 22.16
CA ASN A 361 38.66 6.22 22.28
C ASN A 361 37.54 7.27 22.39
N SER A 362 36.88 7.53 21.24
CA SER A 362 35.82 8.55 21.11
C SER A 362 34.41 7.96 21.02
N THR A 363 34.27 6.62 20.97
CA THR A 363 32.96 5.95 20.92
C THR A 363 32.61 5.28 22.26
N CYS A 364 31.33 5.23 22.61
CA CYS A 364 30.86 4.54 23.82
C CYS A 364 31.40 3.10 23.92
N GLN A 365 31.39 2.36 22.78
CA GLN A 365 31.91 0.98 22.74
C GLN A 365 33.40 0.92 23.08
N ALA A 366 34.24 1.75 22.44
CA ALA A 366 35.69 1.72 22.68
C ALA A 366 36.03 2.11 24.13
N VAL A 367 35.30 3.03 24.73
CA VAL A 367 35.44 3.41 26.15
C VAL A 367 35.02 2.25 27.07
N ALA A 368 33.89 1.62 26.79
CA ALA A 368 33.42 0.46 27.56
C ALA A 368 34.44 -0.69 27.50
N ASP A 369 34.94 -1.02 26.29
CA ASP A 369 35.92 -2.07 26.05
C ASP A 369 37.24 -1.80 26.82
N GLN A 370 37.77 -0.56 26.72
CA GLN A 370 38.98 -0.18 27.44
C GLN A 370 38.83 -0.33 28.96
N LEU A 371 37.66 -0.02 29.50
CA LEU A 371 37.40 -0.04 30.93
C LEU A 371 36.91 -1.43 31.44
N GLY A 372 36.65 -2.36 30.54
CA GLY A 372 36.07 -3.67 30.87
C GLY A 372 34.67 -3.57 31.48
N LEU A 373 33.88 -2.61 31.04
CA LEU A 373 32.54 -2.32 31.57
C LEU A 373 31.47 -2.57 30.51
N PRO A 374 30.22 -2.87 30.91
CA PRO A 374 29.11 -2.97 29.97
C PRO A 374 28.88 -1.64 29.24
N LEU A 375 28.58 -1.70 27.92
CA LEU A 375 28.27 -0.53 27.09
C LEU A 375 27.10 0.29 27.68
N ALA A 376 26.14 -0.39 28.31
CA ALA A 376 25.02 0.24 29.00
C ALA A 376 25.39 1.15 30.20
N ARG A 377 26.66 1.13 30.65
CA ARG A 377 27.18 2.05 31.66
C ARG A 377 27.65 3.39 31.05
N THR A 378 27.82 3.47 29.75
CA THR A 378 28.23 4.70 29.07
C THR A 378 27.04 5.55 28.64
N ILE A 379 27.27 6.85 28.50
CA ILE A 379 26.29 7.81 28.01
C ILE A 379 26.76 8.39 26.67
N LYS A 380 25.87 8.34 25.69
CA LYS A 380 26.01 9.00 24.40
C LYS A 380 25.53 10.46 24.54
N SER A 381 26.42 11.42 24.33
CA SER A 381 26.15 12.85 24.37
C SER A 381 25.96 13.41 22.97
N LEU A 382 24.75 13.77 22.59
CA LEU A 382 24.41 14.35 21.29
C LEU A 382 24.12 15.84 21.45
N VAL A 383 24.73 16.66 20.59
CA VAL A 383 24.53 18.12 20.64
C VAL A 383 23.63 18.55 19.49
N LEU A 384 22.49 19.13 19.85
CA LEU A 384 21.48 19.61 18.93
C LEU A 384 21.38 21.13 19.00
N ALA A 385 20.82 21.74 17.98
CA ALA A 385 20.54 23.17 17.94
C ALA A 385 19.16 23.44 17.35
N THR A 386 18.50 24.47 17.90
CA THR A 386 17.26 25.02 17.34
C THR A 386 17.44 26.50 17.05
N ASP A 387 16.99 26.93 15.88
CA ASP A 387 17.19 28.28 15.37
C ASP A 387 15.88 29.06 15.38
N GLU A 388 15.91 30.26 15.99
CA GLU A 388 14.85 31.24 15.85
C GLU A 388 15.18 32.10 14.61
N VAL A 389 14.26 32.17 13.65
CA VAL A 389 14.44 32.95 12.42
C VAL A 389 13.51 34.16 12.39
N ASN A 390 13.97 35.27 11.80
CA ASN A 390 13.12 36.44 11.54
C ASN A 390 12.25 36.26 10.29
N GLU A 391 11.41 37.25 9.96
CA GLU A 391 10.54 37.24 8.79
C GLU A 391 11.33 37.15 7.46
N ALA A 392 12.60 37.55 7.44
CA ALA A 392 13.47 37.43 6.28
C ALA A 392 14.15 36.05 6.16
N GLY A 393 13.91 35.13 7.11
CA GLY A 393 14.53 33.80 7.14
C GLY A 393 15.96 33.79 7.70
N GLU A 394 16.42 34.89 8.32
CA GLU A 394 17.76 34.94 8.93
C GLU A 394 17.73 34.43 10.37
N ILE A 395 18.72 33.65 10.77
CA ILE A 395 18.86 33.14 12.14
C ILE A 395 19.19 34.30 13.06
N VAL A 396 18.29 34.60 14.01
CA VAL A 396 18.48 35.68 15.00
C VAL A 396 18.96 35.13 16.33
N LYS A 397 18.73 33.84 16.62
CA LYS A 397 19.19 33.20 17.84
C LYS A 397 19.25 31.68 17.64
N THR A 398 20.31 31.07 18.18
CA THR A 398 20.46 29.63 18.27
C THR A 398 20.45 29.18 19.72
N GLN A 399 19.65 28.19 20.04
CA GLN A 399 19.66 27.50 21.31
C GLN A 399 20.35 26.16 21.17
N VAL A 400 21.45 25.95 21.91
CA VAL A 400 22.17 24.68 21.96
C VAL A 400 21.59 23.78 23.05
N TRP A 401 21.44 22.50 22.71
CA TRP A 401 20.91 21.45 23.57
C TRP A 401 21.92 20.30 23.68
N LEU A 402 22.00 19.71 24.87
CA LEU A 402 22.70 18.46 25.11
C LEU A 402 21.66 17.37 25.40
N LEU A 403 21.64 16.38 24.56
CA LEU A 403 20.79 15.20 24.68
C LEU A 403 21.61 14.03 25.20
N LEU A 404 21.15 13.39 26.29
CA LEU A 404 21.81 12.24 26.91
C LEU A 404 21.01 10.95 26.66
N LEU A 405 21.66 9.98 26.04
CA LEU A 405 21.15 8.63 25.82
C LEU A 405 22.10 7.59 26.43
N ARG A 406 21.60 6.43 26.79
CA ARG A 406 22.46 5.28 27.13
C ARG A 406 23.30 4.87 25.91
N GLY A 407 24.56 4.49 26.12
CA GLY A 407 25.53 4.30 25.04
C GLY A 407 25.19 3.26 23.99
N ASP A 408 24.36 2.27 24.35
CA ASP A 408 23.87 1.22 23.47
C ASP A 408 22.54 1.55 22.78
N HIS A 409 21.97 2.73 23.01
CA HIS A 409 20.71 3.16 22.41
C HIS A 409 20.91 4.19 21.29
N ASP A 410 19.97 4.21 20.33
CA ASP A 410 19.94 5.17 19.25
C ASP A 410 18.82 6.18 19.42
N MET A 411 19.12 7.44 19.04
CA MET A 411 18.17 8.54 19.08
C MET A 411 17.02 8.30 18.10
N ASN A 412 15.82 8.63 18.55
CA ASN A 412 14.62 8.68 17.71
C ASN A 412 14.32 10.14 17.38
N GLU A 413 14.62 10.55 16.13
CA GLU A 413 14.45 11.95 15.69
C GLU A 413 13.00 12.40 15.74
N VAL A 414 12.04 11.51 15.46
CA VAL A 414 10.61 11.81 15.50
C VAL A 414 10.16 12.15 16.94
N LYS A 415 10.64 11.40 17.92
CA LYS A 415 10.34 11.66 19.33
C LYS A 415 11.01 12.94 19.83
N VAL A 416 12.27 13.14 19.45
CA VAL A 416 13.04 14.35 19.82
C VAL A 416 12.39 15.62 19.27
N ASN A 417 11.90 15.60 18.03
CA ASN A 417 11.16 16.71 17.43
C ASN A 417 9.87 17.10 18.18
N LYS A 418 9.31 16.19 18.97
CA LYS A 418 8.09 16.42 19.79
C LYS A 418 8.38 16.97 21.18
N VAL A 419 9.65 17.04 21.56
CA VAL A 419 10.06 17.63 22.85
C VAL A 419 9.94 19.14 22.75
N ASP A 420 9.37 19.75 23.79
CA ASP A 420 9.19 21.20 23.86
C ASP A 420 10.52 21.95 23.65
N GLY A 421 10.55 22.81 22.65
CA GLY A 421 11.72 23.60 22.24
C GLY A 421 12.69 22.88 21.31
N LEU A 422 12.46 21.61 20.96
CA LEU A 422 13.29 20.85 20.02
C LEU A 422 12.63 20.64 18.65
N ALA A 423 11.48 21.22 18.41
CA ALA A 423 10.85 21.17 17.08
C ALA A 423 11.79 21.75 16.00
N ASN A 424 11.96 21.03 14.89
CA ASN A 424 12.84 21.38 13.77
C ASN A 424 14.32 21.53 14.18
N PHE A 425 14.77 20.73 15.13
CA PHE A 425 16.17 20.71 15.51
C PHE A 425 17.08 20.30 14.35
N ARG A 426 18.34 20.73 14.45
CA ARG A 426 19.46 20.19 13.64
C ARG A 426 20.57 19.73 14.58
N PHE A 427 21.49 18.92 14.07
CA PHE A 427 22.75 18.71 14.80
C PHE A 427 23.52 20.02 14.87
N ALA A 428 24.14 20.27 16.03
CA ALA A 428 24.97 21.45 16.21
C ALA A 428 26.22 21.37 15.32
N SER A 429 26.65 22.52 14.80
CA SER A 429 27.89 22.64 14.05
C SER A 429 29.11 22.43 14.95
N LEU A 430 30.26 22.07 14.38
CA LEU A 430 31.50 21.92 15.13
C LEU A 430 31.89 23.22 15.85
N ALA A 431 31.61 24.39 15.27
CA ALA A 431 31.84 25.69 15.90
C ALA A 431 31.00 25.91 17.17
N GLU A 432 29.71 25.57 17.12
CA GLU A 432 28.80 25.64 18.27
C GLU A 432 29.23 24.65 19.36
N ILE A 433 29.62 23.43 18.98
CA ILE A 433 30.12 22.43 19.92
C ILE A 433 31.40 22.95 20.60
N GLN A 434 32.36 23.45 19.83
CA GLN A 434 33.62 24.01 20.38
C GLN A 434 33.36 25.20 21.31
N ASP A 435 32.39 26.06 20.97
CA ASP A 435 32.06 27.25 21.77
C ASP A 435 31.39 26.90 23.10
N HIS A 436 30.59 25.85 23.15
CA HIS A 436 29.87 25.45 24.36
C HIS A 436 30.61 24.43 25.24
N PHE A 437 31.38 23.53 24.61
CA PHE A 437 32.02 22.41 25.29
C PHE A 437 33.56 22.55 25.35
N GLY A 438 34.18 23.33 24.48
CA GLY A 438 35.61 23.46 24.37
C GLY A 438 36.36 22.25 23.83
N CYS A 439 35.62 21.30 23.26
CA CYS A 439 36.12 20.02 22.80
C CYS A 439 35.40 19.55 21.54
N GLU A 440 36.05 18.66 20.81
CA GLU A 440 35.47 17.99 19.63
C GLU A 440 34.49 16.87 20.01
N PRO A 441 33.56 16.47 19.13
CA PRO A 441 32.69 15.31 19.33
C PRO A 441 33.49 14.03 19.65
N GLY A 442 32.90 13.17 20.52
CA GLY A 442 33.51 11.94 21.01
C GLY A 442 33.93 12.00 22.46
N TYR A 443 34.10 13.20 23.02
CA TYR A 443 34.53 13.40 24.40
C TYR A 443 33.59 14.33 25.19
N LEU A 444 32.36 14.52 24.68
CA LEU A 444 31.39 15.48 25.24
C LEU A 444 30.63 14.89 26.43
N GLY A 445 30.33 15.75 27.39
CA GLY A 445 29.55 15.41 28.58
C GLY A 445 28.89 16.63 29.22
N PRO A 446 27.99 16.41 30.18
CA PRO A 446 27.24 17.50 30.83
C PRO A 446 28.03 18.27 31.91
N LEU A 447 29.21 17.82 32.26
CA LEU A 447 30.07 18.43 33.30
C LEU A 447 31.08 19.40 32.66
N ASN A 448 31.46 20.45 33.40
CA ASN A 448 32.51 21.39 33.01
C ASN A 448 32.27 22.09 31.66
N LEU A 449 31.05 22.48 31.37
CA LEU A 449 30.67 23.22 30.17
C LEU A 449 31.33 24.64 30.16
N GLN A 450 31.77 25.09 28.99
CA GLN A 450 32.26 26.46 28.79
C GLN A 450 31.11 27.49 28.75
N LYS A 451 29.99 27.09 28.10
CA LYS A 451 28.75 27.87 28.07
C LYS A 451 27.56 27.00 28.42
N PRO A 452 26.53 27.58 29.05
CA PRO A 452 25.31 26.83 29.36
C PRO A 452 24.63 26.26 28.13
N VAL A 453 24.12 25.02 28.23
CA VAL A 453 23.25 24.37 27.27
C VAL A 453 21.96 23.94 27.94
N LYS A 454 20.89 23.79 27.19
CA LYS A 454 19.70 23.09 27.70
C LYS A 454 19.96 21.59 27.68
N LEU A 455 19.64 20.94 28.80
CA LEU A 455 19.83 19.50 28.96
C LEU A 455 18.48 18.80 28.82
N VAL A 456 18.42 17.78 27.94
CA VAL A 456 17.32 16.82 27.85
C VAL A 456 17.86 15.42 28.04
N VAL A 457 17.22 14.63 28.87
CA VAL A 457 17.71 13.34 29.33
C VAL A 457 16.69 12.25 28.99
N ASP A 458 17.16 11.15 28.43
CA ASP A 458 16.29 9.98 28.20
C ASP A 458 15.80 9.41 29.54
N ARG A 459 14.59 8.87 29.53
CA ARG A 459 13.92 8.27 30.70
C ARG A 459 14.79 7.25 31.42
N GLU A 460 15.56 6.47 30.70
CA GLU A 460 16.43 5.45 31.26
C GLU A 460 17.67 6.05 31.90
N VAL A 461 18.30 7.02 31.23
CA VAL A 461 19.48 7.73 31.78
C VAL A 461 19.12 8.47 33.07
N ALA A 462 17.91 9.03 33.16
CA ALA A 462 17.43 9.73 34.33
C ALA A 462 17.43 8.85 35.62
N VAL A 463 17.33 7.53 35.46
CA VAL A 463 17.32 6.59 36.61
C VAL A 463 18.62 5.77 36.72
N MET A 464 19.64 6.07 35.92
CA MET A 464 20.96 5.43 36.00
C MET A 464 21.79 6.02 37.17
N ALA A 465 22.70 5.19 37.70
CA ALA A 465 23.73 5.60 38.63
C ALA A 465 25.12 5.21 38.13
N ASP A 466 26.15 5.94 38.59
CA ASP A 466 27.56 5.65 38.32
C ASP A 466 27.93 5.50 36.83
N TRP A 467 27.32 6.32 35.96
CA TRP A 467 27.51 6.23 34.51
C TRP A 467 28.78 6.98 34.04
N ILE A 468 29.16 6.76 32.79
CA ILE A 468 30.38 7.26 32.17
C ILE A 468 29.99 8.19 31.02
N CYS A 469 30.62 9.37 30.95
CA CYS A 469 30.46 10.31 29.84
C CYS A 469 31.80 11.00 29.50
N GLY A 470 31.82 11.75 28.39
CA GLY A 470 32.97 12.56 28.03
C GLY A 470 33.29 13.63 29.06
N ALA A 471 34.55 14.01 29.16
CA ALA A 471 35.06 15.00 30.11
C ALA A 471 35.11 16.42 29.56
N ASN A 472 34.63 16.66 28.34
CA ASN A 472 34.84 17.88 27.53
C ASN A 472 36.35 18.20 27.33
N GLU A 473 37.12 17.16 27.30
CA GLU A 473 38.58 17.24 27.05
C GLU A 473 38.97 16.03 26.20
N LYS A 474 39.75 16.28 25.16
CA LYS A 474 40.21 15.23 24.26
C LYS A 474 40.97 14.13 25.00
N ASP A 475 40.65 12.88 24.68
CA ASP A 475 41.22 11.68 25.27
C ASP A 475 40.89 11.44 26.76
N PHE A 476 39.80 12.09 27.26
CA PHE A 476 39.36 11.89 28.62
C PHE A 476 37.85 11.67 28.72
N HIS A 477 37.48 10.77 29.66
CA HIS A 477 36.08 10.57 30.11
C HIS A 477 36.00 10.69 31.63
N ILE A 478 34.78 10.80 32.15
CA ILE A 478 34.46 10.81 33.57
C ILE A 478 33.61 9.60 33.91
N ARG A 479 34.02 8.82 34.88
CA ARG A 479 33.21 7.68 35.40
C ARG A 479 32.59 8.03 36.76
N GLY A 480 31.62 7.25 37.17
CA GLY A 480 30.95 7.41 38.45
C GLY A 480 30.08 8.65 38.53
N VAL A 481 29.54 9.14 37.43
CA VAL A 481 28.70 10.34 37.35
C VAL A 481 27.28 10.02 37.83
N ASN A 482 26.71 10.92 38.65
CA ASN A 482 25.38 10.76 39.22
C ASN A 482 24.62 12.09 39.25
N PHE A 483 23.37 12.06 38.84
CA PHE A 483 22.44 13.16 39.12
C PHE A 483 22.16 13.27 40.63
N GLY A 484 21.93 14.49 41.14
CA GLY A 484 21.72 14.78 42.54
C GLY A 484 23.00 14.88 43.38
N ARG A 485 24.15 14.36 42.89
CA ARG A 485 25.46 14.47 43.51
C ARG A 485 26.40 15.38 42.72
N ASP A 486 26.63 15.07 41.43
CA ASP A 486 27.60 15.72 40.56
C ASP A 486 26.94 16.73 39.58
N LEU A 487 25.69 16.49 39.32
CA LEU A 487 24.83 17.31 38.48
C LEU A 487 23.48 17.50 39.18
N PRO A 488 22.80 18.64 38.95
CA PRO A 488 21.42 18.77 39.40
C PRO A 488 20.52 17.70 38.76
N GLU A 489 19.39 17.38 39.40
CA GLU A 489 18.37 16.51 38.81
C GLU A 489 17.93 17.10 37.47
N PRO A 490 17.73 16.26 36.44
CA PRO A 490 17.38 16.75 35.12
C PRO A 490 15.98 17.38 35.11
N ALA A 491 15.90 18.63 34.68
CA ALA A 491 14.63 19.37 34.61
C ALA A 491 13.72 18.88 33.46
N LEU A 492 14.30 18.28 32.41
CA LEU A 492 13.58 17.79 31.25
C LEU A 492 13.98 16.34 31.00
N VAL A 493 13.04 15.43 31.22
CA VAL A 493 13.18 13.99 30.96
C VAL A 493 12.11 13.60 29.95
N ALA A 494 12.52 12.91 28.88
CA ALA A 494 11.62 12.52 27.81
C ALA A 494 11.98 11.14 27.25
N ASP A 495 11.08 10.55 26.48
CA ASP A 495 11.36 9.38 25.65
C ASP A 495 12.06 9.83 24.36
N LEU A 496 13.36 9.54 24.26
CA LEU A 496 14.24 10.08 23.20
C LEU A 496 14.82 9.02 22.27
N ARG A 497 14.63 7.74 22.60
CA ARG A 497 15.30 6.62 21.94
C ARG A 497 14.37 5.73 21.13
N ASN A 498 14.95 5.01 20.19
CA ASN A 498 14.29 3.83 19.64
C ASN A 498 14.17 2.77 20.74
N VAL A 499 13.07 2.04 20.73
CA VAL A 499 12.94 0.82 21.55
C VAL A 499 13.85 -0.26 21.01
N VAL A 500 14.24 -1.20 21.88
CA VAL A 500 15.01 -2.38 21.51
C VAL A 500 14.23 -3.66 21.86
N ALA A 501 14.56 -4.77 21.20
CA ALA A 501 13.93 -6.05 21.53
C ALA A 501 14.21 -6.40 23.00
N GLY A 502 13.16 -6.83 23.72
CA GLY A 502 13.22 -7.09 25.15
C GLY A 502 12.81 -5.94 26.06
N ASP A 503 12.67 -4.73 25.54
CA ASP A 503 12.06 -3.61 26.31
C ASP A 503 10.64 -4.00 26.79
N PRO A 504 10.21 -3.53 27.95
CA PRO A 504 8.85 -3.77 28.42
C PRO A 504 7.82 -3.09 27.52
N SER A 505 6.76 -3.82 27.17
CA SER A 505 5.63 -3.26 26.42
C SER A 505 4.90 -2.21 27.24
N PRO A 506 4.46 -1.09 26.61
CA PRO A 506 3.72 -0.03 27.31
C PRO A 506 2.40 -0.48 27.93
N ASP A 507 1.80 -1.56 27.44
CA ASP A 507 0.59 -2.16 27.99
C ASP A 507 0.85 -3.16 29.16
N GLY A 508 2.12 -3.40 29.50
CA GLY A 508 2.53 -4.26 30.59
C GLY A 508 2.36 -5.77 30.34
N GLN A 509 2.09 -6.19 29.10
CA GLN A 509 1.80 -7.60 28.77
C GLN A 509 3.04 -8.44 28.41
N GLY A 510 4.25 -7.88 28.48
CA GLY A 510 5.47 -8.63 28.25
C GLY A 510 6.56 -7.84 27.51
N PRO A 511 7.62 -8.51 27.07
CA PRO A 511 8.69 -7.88 26.31
C PRO A 511 8.29 -7.59 24.87
N LEU A 512 8.85 -6.52 24.32
CA LEU A 512 8.72 -6.14 22.92
C LEU A 512 9.60 -7.04 22.03
N ALA A 513 9.07 -7.37 20.85
CA ALA A 513 9.78 -7.97 19.72
C ALA A 513 9.82 -6.96 18.55
N ILE A 514 10.81 -7.15 17.68
CA ILE A 514 10.99 -6.31 16.49
C ILE A 514 11.08 -7.18 15.25
N GLU A 515 10.28 -6.89 14.25
CA GLU A 515 10.29 -7.49 12.91
C GLU A 515 10.48 -6.42 11.84
N ARG A 516 10.75 -6.87 10.62
CA ARG A 516 10.79 -5.96 9.45
C ARG A 516 9.46 -6.01 8.72
N GLY A 517 9.01 -4.87 8.23
CA GLY A 517 7.75 -4.71 7.53
C GLY A 517 7.83 -3.90 6.25
N ILE A 518 6.88 -4.17 5.37
CA ILE A 518 6.63 -3.43 4.13
C ILE A 518 5.28 -2.73 4.28
N GLU A 519 5.27 -1.42 4.30
CA GLU A 519 4.04 -0.63 4.33
C GLU A 519 3.24 -0.83 3.05
N ILE A 520 2.03 -1.38 3.17
CA ILE A 520 1.13 -1.63 2.05
C ILE A 520 -0.11 -0.73 2.06
N GLY A 521 -0.45 -0.18 3.21
CA GLY A 521 -1.56 0.75 3.37
C GLY A 521 -1.42 1.58 4.63
N HIS A 522 -2.03 2.75 4.62
CA HIS A 522 -1.97 3.71 5.71
C HIS A 522 -3.32 4.42 5.88
N VAL A 523 -3.79 4.55 7.09
CA VAL A 523 -5.02 5.24 7.45
C VAL A 523 -4.72 6.39 8.40
N PHE A 524 -5.24 7.59 8.09
CA PHE A 524 -4.99 8.82 8.85
C PHE A 524 -6.31 9.48 9.24
N TYR A 525 -6.35 10.03 10.43
CA TYR A 525 -7.30 11.06 10.82
C TYR A 525 -6.60 12.42 10.76
N LEU A 526 -7.08 13.32 9.92
CA LEU A 526 -6.43 14.59 9.60
C LEU A 526 -6.96 15.77 10.42
N GLY A 527 -8.14 15.60 11.06
CA GLY A 527 -8.86 16.71 11.67
C GLY A 527 -9.27 17.78 10.65
N THR A 528 -9.16 19.04 11.04
CA THR A 528 -9.53 20.21 10.22
C THR A 528 -8.35 20.81 9.45
N LYS A 529 -7.15 20.20 9.51
CA LYS A 529 -5.91 20.78 8.99
C LYS A 529 -6.03 21.34 7.56
N TYR A 530 -6.61 20.57 6.63
CA TYR A 530 -6.75 21.01 5.24
C TYR A 530 -7.99 21.87 5.04
N SER A 531 -9.11 21.54 5.67
CA SER A 531 -10.35 22.28 5.55
C SER A 531 -10.23 23.70 6.11
N GLU A 532 -9.49 23.87 7.21
CA GLU A 532 -9.17 25.21 7.76
C GLU A 532 -8.25 25.98 6.83
N ALA A 533 -7.11 25.40 6.41
CA ALA A 533 -6.15 26.09 5.56
C ALA A 533 -6.77 26.56 4.22
N MET A 534 -7.71 25.77 3.67
CA MET A 534 -8.39 26.06 2.41
C MET A 534 -9.77 26.71 2.59
N ASN A 535 -10.14 27.08 3.81
CA ASN A 535 -11.46 27.63 4.17
C ASN A 535 -12.63 26.80 3.59
N ALA A 536 -12.49 25.48 3.64
CA ALA A 536 -13.50 24.55 3.16
C ALA A 536 -14.53 24.27 4.26
N THR A 537 -15.76 24.80 4.08
CA THR A 537 -16.82 24.76 5.08
C THR A 537 -18.14 24.25 4.53
N PHE A 538 -18.97 23.70 5.42
CA PHE A 538 -20.37 23.39 5.21
C PHE A 538 -21.25 24.11 6.23
N LEU A 539 -22.55 24.19 6.00
CA LEU A 539 -23.49 24.70 6.98
C LEU A 539 -23.87 23.58 7.96
N ALA A 540 -23.52 23.76 9.22
CA ALA A 540 -23.93 22.86 10.31
C ALA A 540 -25.47 22.95 10.57
N ASP A 541 -25.99 22.11 11.45
CA ASP A 541 -27.41 22.08 11.83
C ASP A 541 -27.92 23.39 12.48
N ASN A 542 -27.02 24.10 13.14
CA ASN A 542 -27.25 25.43 13.73
C ASN A 542 -27.13 26.57 12.73
N GLY A 543 -26.91 26.28 11.43
CA GLY A 543 -26.76 27.26 10.36
C GLY A 543 -25.42 28.00 10.33
N LYS A 544 -24.43 27.60 11.13
CA LYS A 544 -23.09 28.22 11.11
C LYS A 544 -22.15 27.48 10.12
N PRO A 545 -21.28 28.22 9.41
CA PRO A 545 -20.18 27.59 8.68
C PRO A 545 -19.25 26.82 9.63
N THR A 546 -18.93 25.58 9.29
CA THR A 546 -18.08 24.69 10.05
C THR A 546 -17.12 23.98 9.09
N HIS A 547 -15.85 23.84 9.47
CA HIS A 547 -14.87 23.14 8.69
C HIS A 547 -15.11 21.62 8.73
N PHE A 548 -14.78 20.92 7.62
CA PHE A 548 -14.86 19.47 7.59
C PHE A 548 -13.80 18.83 8.48
N GLU A 549 -14.21 17.81 9.21
CA GLU A 549 -13.27 16.84 9.77
C GLU A 549 -12.90 15.83 8.67
N MET A 550 -11.62 15.56 8.49
CA MET A 550 -11.13 14.80 7.34
C MET A 550 -10.33 13.58 7.77
N GLY A 551 -10.37 12.54 6.96
CA GLY A 551 -9.47 11.40 6.99
C GLY A 551 -8.83 11.19 5.62
N CYS A 552 -7.66 10.54 5.59
CA CYS A 552 -6.93 10.14 4.38
C CYS A 552 -6.51 8.68 4.48
N TYR A 553 -6.66 7.93 3.39
CA TYR A 553 -6.52 6.47 3.42
C TYR A 553 -5.83 5.99 2.15
N GLY A 554 -4.55 5.60 2.23
CA GLY A 554 -3.72 5.19 1.10
C GLY A 554 -3.46 3.69 1.03
N ILE A 555 -3.44 3.10 -0.18
CA ILE A 555 -2.95 1.75 -0.48
C ILE A 555 -2.04 1.81 -1.69
N GLY A 556 -0.81 1.30 -1.55
CA GLY A 556 0.15 1.19 -2.65
C GLY A 556 -0.21 0.06 -3.61
N ILE A 557 -1.04 0.30 -4.60
CA ILE A 557 -1.55 -0.71 -5.56
C ILE A 557 -0.40 -1.47 -6.23
N THR A 558 0.60 -0.76 -6.72
CA THR A 558 1.74 -1.36 -7.44
C THR A 558 2.77 -1.97 -6.49
N ARG A 559 2.76 -1.62 -5.21
CA ARG A 559 3.60 -2.21 -4.16
C ARG A 559 3.07 -3.57 -3.69
N LEU A 560 1.75 -3.76 -3.66
CA LEU A 560 1.10 -4.99 -3.17
C LEU A 560 1.58 -6.27 -3.85
N PRO A 561 1.70 -6.37 -5.20
CA PRO A 561 2.25 -7.55 -5.85
C PRO A 561 3.68 -7.87 -5.41
N ALA A 562 4.53 -6.85 -5.23
CA ALA A 562 5.89 -7.04 -4.77
C ALA A 562 5.92 -7.54 -3.31
N ALA A 563 5.11 -6.95 -2.41
CA ALA A 563 4.98 -7.40 -1.03
C ALA A 563 4.45 -8.84 -0.93
N ALA A 564 3.50 -9.22 -1.80
CA ALA A 564 3.00 -10.59 -1.88
C ALA A 564 4.09 -11.59 -2.27
N ILE A 565 4.98 -11.23 -3.21
CA ILE A 565 6.10 -12.06 -3.63
C ILE A 565 7.12 -12.22 -2.50
N GLU A 566 7.43 -11.16 -1.74
CA GLU A 566 8.38 -11.26 -0.62
C GLU A 566 7.97 -12.31 0.42
N GLN A 567 6.67 -12.54 0.61
CA GLN A 567 6.15 -13.60 1.47
C GLN A 567 5.95 -14.96 0.77
N ASN A 568 5.80 -14.95 -0.56
CA ASN A 568 5.32 -16.11 -1.30
C ASN A 568 6.16 -16.38 -2.55
N HIS A 569 7.31 -17.02 -2.34
CA HIS A 569 8.21 -17.45 -3.42
C HIS A 569 9.01 -18.68 -3.00
N ASP A 570 9.65 -19.33 -3.97
CA ASP A 570 10.67 -20.35 -3.78
C ASP A 570 11.79 -20.19 -4.84
N GLU A 571 12.73 -21.11 -4.87
CA GLU A 571 13.86 -21.12 -5.83
C GLU A 571 13.39 -21.19 -7.30
N ARG A 572 12.21 -21.74 -7.56
CA ARG A 572 11.63 -21.89 -8.91
C ARG A 572 10.96 -20.62 -9.40
N GLY A 573 10.45 -19.76 -8.48
CA GLY A 573 9.78 -18.52 -8.85
C GLY A 573 8.71 -18.07 -7.86
N ILE A 574 7.73 -17.34 -8.39
CA ILE A 574 6.63 -16.76 -7.61
C ILE A 574 5.62 -17.83 -7.20
N ILE A 575 5.00 -17.63 -6.03
CA ILE A 575 3.87 -18.44 -5.54
C ILE A 575 2.72 -17.48 -5.23
N TRP A 576 1.95 -17.12 -6.24
CA TRP A 576 0.86 -16.16 -6.05
C TRP A 576 -0.22 -16.67 -5.09
N PRO A 577 -0.80 -15.80 -4.25
CA PRO A 577 -2.15 -16.00 -3.75
C PRO A 577 -3.14 -16.07 -4.94
N ASP A 578 -4.07 -17.00 -4.90
CA ASP A 578 -4.98 -17.29 -6.04
C ASP A 578 -5.77 -16.05 -6.50
N ALA A 579 -6.15 -15.19 -5.54
CA ALA A 579 -6.94 -14.00 -5.82
C ALA A 579 -6.27 -12.98 -6.76
N ILE A 580 -4.93 -12.94 -6.79
CA ILE A 580 -4.14 -11.96 -7.57
C ILE A 580 -3.24 -12.59 -8.63
N ALA A 581 -3.20 -13.91 -8.75
CA ALA A 581 -2.42 -14.60 -9.78
C ALA A 581 -2.76 -14.10 -11.18
N PRO A 582 -1.78 -13.92 -12.10
CA PRO A 582 -2.03 -13.38 -13.44
C PRO A 582 -3.01 -14.22 -14.24
N PHE A 583 -2.97 -15.53 -14.08
CA PHE A 583 -3.95 -16.52 -14.53
C PHE A 583 -4.19 -17.50 -13.39
N THR A 584 -5.41 -18.03 -13.31
CA THR A 584 -5.75 -19.04 -12.30
C THR A 584 -5.24 -20.42 -12.71
N VAL A 585 -5.43 -20.77 -14.00
CA VAL A 585 -5.07 -22.08 -14.54
C VAL A 585 -4.21 -21.91 -15.79
N VAL A 586 -3.20 -22.74 -15.95
CA VAL A 586 -2.47 -22.93 -17.21
C VAL A 586 -2.62 -24.36 -17.72
N LEU A 587 -2.96 -24.49 -19.00
CA LEU A 587 -2.96 -25.76 -19.72
C LEU A 587 -1.66 -25.88 -20.52
N CYS A 588 -0.92 -26.96 -20.28
CA CYS A 588 0.38 -27.26 -20.88
C CYS A 588 0.27 -28.52 -21.79
N PRO A 589 -0.15 -28.39 -23.05
CA PRO A 589 -0.26 -29.53 -23.99
C PRO A 589 1.11 -29.88 -24.57
N ILE A 590 1.60 -31.08 -24.30
CA ILE A 590 2.89 -31.56 -24.82
C ILE A 590 2.72 -32.11 -26.22
N GLY A 591 3.36 -31.48 -27.20
CA GLY A 591 3.33 -31.91 -28.59
C GLY A 591 1.97 -31.69 -29.27
N MET A 592 1.28 -30.61 -28.94
CA MET A 592 -0.02 -30.24 -29.53
C MET A 592 0.03 -30.11 -31.07
N ASP A 593 1.18 -29.73 -31.60
CA ASP A 593 1.46 -29.62 -33.04
C ASP A 593 1.55 -30.97 -33.76
N ARG A 594 1.78 -32.08 -33.03
CA ARG A 594 2.06 -33.42 -33.55
C ARG A 594 1.03 -34.45 -33.16
N SER A 595 0.21 -34.20 -32.15
CA SER A 595 -0.82 -35.12 -31.67
C SER A 595 -2.20 -34.46 -31.70
N GLU A 596 -3.05 -34.94 -32.61
CA GLU A 596 -4.43 -34.47 -32.71
C GLU A 596 -5.23 -34.80 -31.45
N LEU A 597 -4.90 -35.91 -30.76
CA LEU A 597 -5.48 -36.26 -29.46
C LEU A 597 -5.20 -35.21 -28.40
N VAL A 598 -3.94 -34.77 -28.30
CA VAL A 598 -3.55 -33.72 -27.34
C VAL A 598 -4.23 -32.41 -27.70
N LYS A 599 -4.28 -32.04 -28.97
CA LYS A 599 -4.89 -30.80 -29.43
C LYS A 599 -6.38 -30.76 -29.10
N GLN A 600 -7.14 -31.79 -29.45
CA GLN A 600 -8.58 -31.84 -29.18
C GLN A 600 -8.88 -31.84 -27.69
N ALA A 601 -8.13 -32.60 -26.89
CA ALA A 601 -8.29 -32.62 -25.43
C ALA A 601 -8.00 -31.24 -24.78
N ALA A 602 -6.92 -30.59 -25.23
CA ALA A 602 -6.52 -29.29 -24.72
C ALA A 602 -7.53 -28.18 -25.06
N GLU A 603 -7.96 -28.12 -26.34
CA GLU A 603 -8.95 -27.14 -26.82
C GLU A 603 -10.32 -27.35 -26.16
N LYS A 604 -10.73 -28.61 -25.95
CA LYS A 604 -11.96 -28.92 -25.24
C LYS A 604 -11.89 -28.47 -23.76
N LEU A 605 -10.84 -28.89 -23.07
CA LEU A 605 -10.66 -28.52 -21.65
C LEU A 605 -10.57 -26.99 -21.46
N TYR A 606 -9.88 -26.33 -22.38
CA TYR A 606 -9.78 -24.86 -22.40
C TYR A 606 -11.17 -24.21 -22.54
N THR A 607 -11.98 -24.70 -23.50
CA THR A 607 -13.34 -24.21 -23.71
C THR A 607 -14.24 -24.47 -22.50
N ASP A 608 -14.15 -25.65 -21.90
CA ASP A 608 -14.94 -26.04 -20.73
C ASP A 608 -14.61 -25.13 -19.50
N LEU A 609 -13.31 -24.82 -19.28
CA LEU A 609 -12.90 -23.92 -18.20
C LEU A 609 -13.32 -22.46 -18.43
N LEU A 610 -13.20 -21.98 -19.67
CA LEU A 610 -13.71 -20.64 -20.02
C LEU A 610 -15.22 -20.54 -19.79
N ALA A 611 -15.98 -21.57 -20.15
CA ALA A 611 -17.41 -21.61 -19.95
C ALA A 611 -17.82 -21.55 -18.46
N LEU A 612 -16.94 -21.98 -17.56
CA LEU A 612 -17.13 -21.86 -16.09
C LEU A 612 -16.66 -20.51 -15.55
N GLY A 613 -16.16 -19.61 -16.37
CA GLY A 613 -15.61 -18.33 -15.93
C GLY A 613 -14.22 -18.44 -15.31
N VAL A 614 -13.48 -19.53 -15.53
CA VAL A 614 -12.12 -19.69 -15.03
C VAL A 614 -11.14 -18.88 -15.88
N ASP A 615 -10.30 -18.10 -15.23
CA ASP A 615 -9.22 -17.34 -15.89
C ASP A 615 -8.08 -18.27 -16.27
N VAL A 616 -8.17 -18.85 -17.48
CA VAL A 616 -7.28 -19.89 -17.97
C VAL A 616 -6.48 -19.43 -19.20
N ILE A 617 -5.22 -19.84 -19.26
CA ILE A 617 -4.37 -19.68 -20.45
C ILE A 617 -3.99 -21.06 -21.02
N LEU A 618 -4.07 -21.19 -22.36
CA LEU A 618 -3.59 -22.37 -23.08
C LEU A 618 -2.20 -22.07 -23.67
N ASP A 619 -1.19 -22.87 -23.28
CA ASP A 619 0.16 -22.72 -23.83
C ASP A 619 0.31 -23.48 -25.16
N ASP A 620 -0.02 -22.79 -26.23
CA ASP A 620 0.04 -23.30 -27.62
C ASP A 620 1.33 -22.87 -28.36
N ARG A 621 2.37 -22.41 -27.66
CA ARG A 621 3.63 -21.92 -28.25
C ARG A 621 4.47 -23.04 -28.87
N GLY A 622 4.20 -24.33 -28.57
CA GLY A 622 4.98 -25.46 -29.04
C GLY A 622 6.37 -25.57 -28.38
N GLU A 623 6.55 -24.97 -27.23
CA GLU A 623 7.79 -25.02 -26.45
C GLU A 623 8.10 -26.44 -25.96
N ARG A 624 9.40 -26.69 -25.68
CA ARG A 624 9.81 -27.94 -25.03
C ARG A 624 9.25 -28.00 -23.60
N PRO A 625 8.81 -29.15 -23.09
CA PRO A 625 8.19 -29.27 -21.78
C PRO A 625 8.99 -28.59 -20.63
N GLY A 626 10.31 -28.77 -20.62
CA GLY A 626 11.16 -28.19 -19.60
C GLY A 626 11.18 -26.65 -19.62
N ALA A 627 11.16 -26.02 -20.80
CA ALA A 627 11.10 -24.57 -20.92
C ALA A 627 9.70 -24.05 -20.55
N MET A 628 8.65 -24.72 -21.08
CA MET A 628 7.25 -24.40 -20.78
C MET A 628 6.99 -24.43 -19.25
N PHE A 629 7.43 -25.48 -18.58
CA PHE A 629 7.22 -25.63 -17.13
C PHE A 629 8.02 -24.59 -16.33
N ALA A 630 9.28 -24.33 -16.71
CA ALA A 630 10.10 -23.32 -16.07
C ALA A 630 9.50 -21.90 -16.18
N ASP A 631 8.92 -21.54 -17.34
CA ASP A 631 8.22 -20.27 -17.51
C ASP A 631 7.04 -20.14 -16.52
N TRP A 632 6.16 -21.15 -16.48
CA TRP A 632 4.96 -21.08 -15.66
C TRP A 632 5.22 -21.23 -14.16
N GLU A 633 6.27 -21.94 -13.78
CA GLU A 633 6.76 -22.00 -12.39
C GLU A 633 7.34 -20.65 -11.96
N LEU A 634 8.14 -20.01 -12.82
CA LEU A 634 8.69 -18.68 -12.57
C LEU A 634 7.57 -17.63 -12.46
N ILE A 635 6.60 -17.63 -13.38
CA ILE A 635 5.43 -16.74 -13.37
C ILE A 635 4.55 -17.01 -12.14
N GLY A 636 4.46 -18.26 -11.71
CA GLY A 636 3.77 -18.64 -10.48
C GLY A 636 2.26 -18.86 -10.64
N VAL A 637 1.80 -19.36 -11.82
CA VAL A 637 0.38 -19.68 -12.00
C VAL A 637 -0.04 -20.81 -11.04
N PRO A 638 -1.12 -20.64 -10.23
CA PRO A 638 -1.47 -21.57 -9.17
C PRO A 638 -1.75 -22.99 -9.62
N HIS A 639 -2.52 -23.16 -10.69
CA HIS A 639 -2.97 -24.48 -11.15
C HIS A 639 -2.41 -24.79 -12.54
N ARG A 640 -1.64 -25.85 -12.66
CA ARG A 640 -1.10 -26.35 -13.90
C ARG A 640 -1.72 -27.70 -14.25
N VAL A 641 -2.22 -27.83 -15.49
CA VAL A 641 -2.69 -29.09 -16.07
C VAL A 641 -1.85 -29.43 -17.29
N VAL A 642 -1.17 -30.58 -17.24
CA VAL A 642 -0.34 -31.07 -18.35
C VAL A 642 -1.07 -32.17 -19.11
N LEU A 643 -1.17 -31.99 -20.44
CA LEU A 643 -1.79 -32.95 -21.33
C LEU A 643 -0.73 -33.56 -22.22
N GLY A 644 -0.44 -34.85 -22.03
CA GLY A 644 0.52 -35.59 -22.82
C GLY A 644 -0.14 -36.75 -23.54
N ASP A 645 0.35 -37.09 -24.76
CA ASP A 645 -0.23 -38.15 -25.63
C ASP A 645 -0.32 -39.50 -24.90
N ARG A 646 0.69 -39.89 -24.12
CA ARG A 646 0.68 -41.15 -23.34
C ARG A 646 -0.42 -41.15 -22.27
N GLY A 647 -0.48 -40.10 -21.43
CA GLY A 647 -1.49 -40.02 -20.41
C GLY A 647 -2.91 -40.00 -20.98
N LEU A 648 -3.14 -39.25 -22.06
CA LEU A 648 -4.45 -39.16 -22.70
C LEU A 648 -4.92 -40.48 -23.31
N LYS A 649 -4.03 -41.34 -23.76
CA LYS A 649 -4.38 -42.73 -24.19
C LYS A 649 -4.87 -43.59 -23.02
N GLU A 650 -4.44 -43.27 -21.81
CA GLU A 650 -4.89 -43.89 -20.55
C GLU A 650 -6.06 -43.13 -19.91
N GLY A 651 -6.53 -42.06 -20.56
CA GLY A 651 -7.60 -41.17 -20.02
C GLY A 651 -7.15 -40.27 -18.89
N LEU A 652 -5.85 -40.02 -18.73
CA LEU A 652 -5.25 -39.28 -17.63
C LEU A 652 -4.58 -37.99 -18.10
N VAL A 653 -4.59 -36.99 -17.24
CA VAL A 653 -3.78 -35.75 -17.29
C VAL A 653 -3.00 -35.59 -16.01
N GLU A 654 -1.96 -34.77 -15.98
CA GLU A 654 -1.22 -34.46 -14.77
C GLU A 654 -1.67 -33.08 -14.25
N TYR A 655 -2.08 -33.05 -12.98
CA TYR A 655 -2.43 -31.82 -12.27
C TYR A 655 -1.39 -31.52 -11.20
N GLN A 656 -1.01 -30.23 -11.09
CA GLN A 656 -0.15 -29.74 -10.01
C GLN A 656 -0.60 -28.35 -9.56
N HIS A 657 -0.80 -28.17 -8.27
CA HIS A 657 -0.84 -26.85 -7.67
C HIS A 657 0.57 -26.32 -7.47
N ARG A 658 0.80 -25.01 -7.60
CA ARG A 658 2.13 -24.38 -7.51
C ARG A 658 2.86 -24.66 -6.18
N ARG A 659 2.10 -24.91 -5.11
CA ARG A 659 2.64 -25.27 -3.77
C ARG A 659 2.92 -26.77 -3.60
N ASP A 660 2.46 -27.59 -4.52
CA ASP A 660 2.65 -29.04 -4.43
C ASP A 660 4.08 -29.44 -4.86
N ALA A 661 4.66 -30.42 -4.14
CA ALA A 661 5.99 -30.92 -4.45
C ALA A 661 6.04 -31.70 -5.78
N ALA A 662 4.93 -32.36 -6.17
CA ALA A 662 4.83 -33.17 -7.37
C ALA A 662 3.44 -33.10 -8.02
N ALA A 663 3.41 -33.36 -9.32
CA ALA A 663 2.16 -33.52 -10.06
C ALA A 663 1.45 -34.84 -9.69
N THR A 664 0.13 -34.84 -9.77
CA THR A 664 -0.72 -36.02 -9.55
C THR A 664 -1.49 -36.35 -10.81
N PRO A 665 -1.60 -37.64 -11.19
CA PRO A 665 -2.43 -38.07 -12.30
C PRO A 665 -3.92 -37.91 -11.92
N VAL A 666 -4.70 -37.35 -12.84
CA VAL A 666 -6.15 -37.11 -12.70
C VAL A 666 -6.86 -37.60 -13.95
N PRO A 667 -8.00 -38.32 -13.84
CA PRO A 667 -8.79 -38.64 -15.01
C PRO A 667 -9.23 -37.37 -15.76
N LEU A 668 -9.06 -37.35 -17.06
CA LEU A 668 -9.46 -36.20 -17.90
C LEU A 668 -10.92 -35.80 -17.68
N ALA A 669 -11.80 -36.80 -17.49
CA ALA A 669 -13.22 -36.59 -17.25
C ALA A 669 -13.50 -35.82 -15.92
N ASP A 670 -12.63 -35.94 -14.92
CA ASP A 670 -12.83 -35.41 -13.56
C ASP A 670 -12.11 -34.06 -13.33
N VAL A 671 -11.19 -33.67 -14.22
CA VAL A 671 -10.29 -32.52 -14.01
C VAL A 671 -11.09 -31.19 -13.86
N VAL A 672 -12.15 -31.02 -14.64
CA VAL A 672 -13.01 -29.83 -14.57
C VAL A 672 -13.73 -29.76 -13.22
N ALA A 673 -14.31 -30.89 -12.78
CA ALA A 673 -14.99 -30.97 -11.49
C ALA A 673 -14.03 -30.75 -10.32
N GLN A 674 -12.82 -31.28 -10.42
CA GLN A 674 -11.78 -31.11 -9.41
C GLN A 674 -11.30 -29.67 -9.32
N LEU A 675 -11.05 -29.00 -10.45
CA LEU A 675 -10.71 -27.58 -10.49
C LEU A 675 -11.84 -26.71 -9.94
N LYS A 676 -13.10 -27.02 -10.34
CA LYS A 676 -14.28 -26.33 -9.82
C LYS A 676 -14.34 -26.37 -8.28
N THR A 677 -14.15 -27.54 -7.69
CA THR A 677 -14.14 -27.72 -6.24
C THR A 677 -13.00 -26.95 -5.57
N ARG A 678 -11.79 -26.98 -6.15
CA ARG A 678 -10.61 -26.27 -5.60
C ARG A 678 -10.76 -24.74 -5.68
N LEU A 679 -11.42 -24.26 -6.71
CA LEU A 679 -11.66 -22.83 -6.95
C LEU A 679 -12.92 -22.30 -6.23
N GLY A 680 -13.70 -23.17 -5.59
CA GLY A 680 -14.93 -22.79 -4.90
C GLY A 680 -16.05 -22.34 -5.84
N LEU A 681 -16.11 -22.89 -7.08
CA LEU A 681 -17.06 -22.53 -8.13
C LEU A 681 -18.28 -23.47 -8.15
#